data_d3e7620547d8078b483527f39a531e4f
#
_entry.id   d3e7620547d8078b483527f39a531e4f
#
_cell.length_a   1.000
_cell.length_b   1.000
_cell.length_c   1.000
_cell.angle_alpha   90.00
_cell.angle_beta   90.00
_cell.angle_gamma   90.00
#
_symmetry.space_group_name_H-M   'P 1'
#
loop_
_entity.id
_entity.type
_entity.pdbx_description
1 polymer ?
#
loop_
_entity_poly.entity_id
_entity_poly.type
_entity_poly.pdbx_seq_one_letter_code
_entity_poly.pdbx_strand_id
1 'polypeptide(L)'
;MTFLHASLLLGGLAAVIPIVLHMLGRRQPKPIVFPAIRFVRQTAINAQRGWSIKRWILLTLRILLVALLAIAFASPRVQSNMFATYLMIGLIGILALVATAAALTSFGSNRSVAMTAVTGLIALVLWGVSGAWLGMAVSTGQSVLMPTASGPICAAVVIDTSPTMGYRYHNVTRLDAAKEMALWLMDRLPVGSQIAIVNNDSGVRLNQDRISANRLLDRTIVEGRAANLPQRISASIDALRKSELERREIYVLTDLTTPAWRNAESSDIAAKLARDEEGKGSVGENVLLQLIDVSVPVAEIKNWSLSEFKLSQQTSTPGSQVTVSAELHSVSGSDKAQMTVELVAENVARSLQVSDGKVTIASPRFTDKQLIEVPDGGSVPFKFTLKELVEGTNHAQIKISRSDPLEVDNVFYLTIDARTQGQTLVIADNNEDGKQVCAAIDSEAQASTNKDATAEVRQSEPMVKLETTAQLATSDLSRYSSIVLYDPTNITADSVDRVANWVEQGGGLMIVLGPGFKTADEMMASPLAKLLPGKVKRLTRRARSDPSTSLIPAMKTHPIWSIFEQPVEEIPWFKYTVFRHWDIEELSDNASVLMQFTNSDQPAMVEQFVKQGRILTFALPNLEPARVWSKLSDEWPGFALFLGSVRYLAAWNKQQLNYLVDEPAVLENNALQFPQVYKLVNPIGEDTRVESSEESLVFSFTRYPGQYRLQGLRPQGPVVRGFSVNVNRQDVSLERLIPAMLDKALGKDLYRIAKERDEVQSSLGEGRYGRDLSPFLLMVFVMMIMAEQTMSSRFYASSRKTAA
;
A
#
# COMPACT_ATOMS: atom_id res chain seq x y z
N MET A 1 -20.02 -20.08 34.21
CA MET A 1 -21.41 -20.06 33.73
C MET A 1 -22.13 -18.88 34.38
N THR A 2 -22.60 -17.94 33.60
CA THR A 2 -23.34 -16.76 34.07
C THR A 2 -24.78 -16.85 33.57
N PHE A 3 -25.74 -16.30 34.32
CA PHE A 3 -27.12 -16.29 33.90
C PHE A 3 -27.54 -14.84 33.58
N LEU A 4 -28.14 -14.63 32.42
CA LEU A 4 -28.58 -13.28 31.99
C LEU A 4 -29.77 -12.82 32.87
N HIS A 5 -30.66 -13.74 33.22
CA HIS A 5 -31.83 -13.49 34.02
C HIS A 5 -31.86 -14.41 35.23
N ALA A 6 -30.89 -14.23 36.16
CA ALA A 6 -30.76 -15.10 37.35
C ALA A 6 -32.05 -15.17 38.22
N SER A 7 -32.86 -14.13 38.20
CA SER A 7 -34.18 -14.13 38.91
C SER A 7 -35.15 -15.18 38.40
N LEU A 8 -35.05 -15.58 37.14
CA LEU A 8 -35.92 -16.62 36.56
C LEU A 8 -35.59 -18.04 37.05
N LEU A 9 -34.41 -18.25 37.68
CA LEU A 9 -34.11 -19.50 38.39
C LEU A 9 -35.07 -19.77 39.54
N LEU A 10 -35.65 -18.73 40.14
CA LEU A 10 -36.72 -18.87 41.13
C LEU A 10 -37.95 -19.60 40.57
N GLY A 11 -38.14 -19.57 39.24
CA GLY A 11 -39.16 -20.40 38.56
C GLY A 11 -38.93 -21.90 38.76
N GLY A 12 -37.72 -22.34 39.12
CA GLY A 12 -37.42 -23.72 39.50
C GLY A 12 -38.19 -24.18 40.77
N LEU A 13 -38.63 -23.27 41.63
CA LEU A 13 -39.50 -23.57 42.76
C LEU A 13 -40.86 -24.16 42.32
N ALA A 14 -41.28 -23.88 41.09
CA ALA A 14 -42.47 -24.53 40.51
C ALA A 14 -42.34 -26.06 40.38
N ALA A 15 -41.11 -26.61 40.50
CA ALA A 15 -40.88 -28.06 40.57
C ALA A 15 -41.49 -28.70 41.78
N VAL A 16 -41.87 -27.91 42.79
CA VAL A 16 -42.69 -28.41 43.98
C VAL A 16 -44.08 -28.77 43.55
N ILE A 17 -44.67 -28.17 42.52
CA ILE A 17 -46.06 -28.43 42.06
C ILE A 17 -46.27 -29.92 41.67
N PRO A 18 -45.40 -30.53 40.77
CA PRO A 18 -45.53 -31.98 40.51
C PRO A 18 -45.41 -32.85 41.74
N ILE A 19 -44.62 -32.47 42.74
CA ILE A 19 -44.47 -33.23 43.99
C ILE A 19 -45.71 -33.15 44.81
N VAL A 20 -46.25 -31.95 44.99
CA VAL A 20 -47.51 -31.74 45.76
C VAL A 20 -48.69 -32.46 45.11
N LEU A 21 -48.81 -32.33 43.78
CA LEU A 21 -49.83 -33.05 43.01
C LEU A 21 -49.72 -34.57 43.14
N HIS A 22 -48.46 -35.08 43.17
CA HIS A 22 -48.20 -36.51 43.34
C HIS A 22 -48.60 -36.99 44.76
N MET A 23 -48.33 -36.17 45.76
CA MET A 23 -48.73 -36.48 47.15
C MET A 23 -50.25 -36.39 47.37
N LEU A 24 -50.89 -35.37 46.83
CA LEU A 24 -52.36 -35.21 46.93
C LEU A 24 -53.16 -36.29 46.18
N GLY A 25 -52.55 -36.84 45.09
CA GLY A 25 -53.23 -37.96 44.34
C GLY A 25 -53.12 -39.30 44.95
N ARG A 26 -52.50 -39.46 46.13
CA ARG A 26 -52.55 -40.74 46.93
C ARG A 26 -53.82 -40.89 47.65
N ARG A 27 -54.89 -41.17 46.92
CA ARG A 27 -56.13 -41.71 47.59
C ARG A 27 -55.80 -43.12 47.99
N GLN A 28 -55.94 -43.40 49.32
CA GLN A 28 -55.90 -44.75 49.84
C GLN A 28 -57.22 -45.41 49.50
N PRO A 29 -57.22 -46.54 48.74
CA PRO A 29 -58.47 -47.29 48.58
C PRO A 29 -58.91 -47.88 49.94
N LYS A 30 -60.19 -47.76 50.26
CA LYS A 30 -60.74 -48.38 51.46
C LYS A 30 -60.52 -49.90 51.40
N PRO A 31 -59.92 -50.54 52.42
CA PRO A 31 -59.75 -51.98 52.47
C PRO A 31 -61.07 -52.68 52.46
N ILE A 32 -61.42 -53.43 51.40
CA ILE A 32 -62.49 -54.35 51.33
C ILE A 32 -61.92 -55.74 51.61
N VAL A 33 -62.36 -56.40 52.69
CA VAL A 33 -61.91 -57.75 53.07
C VAL A 33 -62.65 -58.77 52.22
N PHE A 34 -61.84 -59.45 51.30
CA PHE A 34 -62.41 -60.55 50.49
C PHE A 34 -61.73 -61.85 50.85
N PRO A 35 -62.51 -62.94 51.15
CA PRO A 35 -61.99 -64.20 51.71
C PRO A 35 -61.00 -64.98 50.83
N ALA A 36 -60.91 -64.75 49.50
CA ALA A 36 -60.07 -65.52 48.54
C ALA A 36 -58.66 -64.92 48.26
N ILE A 37 -58.19 -64.01 49.13
CA ILE A 37 -56.92 -63.22 48.90
C ILE A 37 -55.65 -64.08 48.91
N ARG A 38 -55.74 -65.31 49.48
CA ARG A 38 -54.51 -66.11 49.71
C ARG A 38 -53.81 -66.58 48.44
N PHE A 39 -54.44 -66.68 47.29
CA PHE A 39 -53.90 -67.16 46.02
C PHE A 39 -53.42 -66.03 45.13
N VAL A 40 -53.82 -64.79 45.31
CA VAL A 40 -53.53 -63.64 44.50
C VAL A 40 -52.34 -62.78 45.03
N ARG A 41 -51.91 -63.10 46.29
CA ARG A 41 -50.97 -62.28 47.05
C ARG A 41 -49.57 -62.24 46.42
N GLN A 42 -49.12 -63.29 45.76
CA GLN A 42 -47.74 -63.34 45.16
C GLN A 42 -47.62 -62.59 43.81
N THR A 43 -48.64 -62.63 42.98
CA THR A 43 -48.70 -61.90 41.74
C THR A 43 -48.92 -60.39 41.90
N ALA A 44 -49.70 -60.01 42.98
CA ALA A 44 -49.94 -58.61 43.28
C ALA A 44 -48.70 -57.84 43.81
N ILE A 45 -47.79 -58.49 44.54
CA ILE A 45 -46.60 -57.88 45.12
C ILE A 45 -45.60 -57.47 44.02
N ASN A 46 -45.39 -58.29 42.98
CA ASN A 46 -44.49 -58.01 41.86
C ASN A 46 -45.09 -56.93 40.96
N ALA A 47 -46.40 -56.88 40.74
CA ALA A 47 -47.09 -55.84 40.02
C ALA A 47 -47.01 -54.47 40.72
N GLN A 48 -47.22 -54.45 42.07
CA GLN A 48 -47.14 -53.25 42.87
C GLN A 48 -45.72 -52.58 42.88
N ARG A 49 -44.63 -53.39 42.91
CA ARG A 49 -43.27 -52.89 42.83
C ARG A 49 -43.03 -52.23 41.48
N GLY A 50 -43.40 -52.86 40.36
CA GLY A 50 -43.25 -52.32 39.03
C GLY A 50 -44.06 -51.01 38.82
N TRP A 51 -45.24 -50.89 39.40
CA TRP A 51 -46.08 -49.69 39.32
C TRP A 51 -45.52 -48.54 40.15
N SER A 52 -44.92 -48.74 41.26
CA SER A 52 -44.30 -47.69 42.09
C SER A 52 -43.07 -47.11 41.42
N ILE A 53 -42.19 -47.94 40.82
CA ILE A 53 -41.00 -47.49 40.13
C ILE A 53 -41.36 -46.62 38.92
N LYS A 54 -42.35 -47.01 38.10
CA LYS A 54 -42.80 -46.22 36.94
C LYS A 54 -43.38 -44.86 37.31
N ARG A 55 -44.08 -44.75 38.43
CA ARG A 55 -44.59 -43.47 38.95
C ARG A 55 -43.52 -42.56 39.47
N TRP A 56 -42.51 -43.09 40.09
CA TRP A 56 -41.34 -42.32 40.53
C TRP A 56 -40.54 -41.81 39.34
N ILE A 57 -40.37 -42.59 38.28
CA ILE A 57 -39.67 -42.14 37.02
C ILE A 57 -40.46 -41.01 36.37
N LEU A 58 -41.79 -41.09 36.24
CA LEU A 58 -42.58 -39.99 35.67
C LEU A 58 -42.55 -38.75 36.55
N LEU A 59 -42.52 -38.88 37.88
CA LEU A 59 -42.41 -37.74 38.79
C LEU A 59 -41.04 -37.05 38.62
N THR A 60 -39.94 -37.79 38.62
CA THR A 60 -38.60 -37.25 38.42
C THR A 60 -38.45 -36.57 37.05
N LEU A 61 -39.02 -37.11 36.00
CA LEU A 61 -39.02 -36.53 34.66
C LEU A 61 -39.78 -35.19 34.61
N ARG A 62 -40.90 -35.04 35.28
CA ARG A 62 -41.68 -33.80 35.42
C ARG A 62 -40.96 -32.75 36.22
N ILE A 63 -40.31 -33.13 37.33
CA ILE A 63 -39.47 -32.23 38.10
C ILE A 63 -38.31 -31.70 37.24
N LEU A 64 -37.65 -32.60 36.51
CA LEU A 64 -36.51 -32.24 35.61
C LEU A 64 -36.95 -31.33 34.47
N LEU A 65 -38.14 -31.53 33.90
CA LEU A 65 -38.71 -30.67 32.87
C LEU A 65 -38.92 -29.23 33.37
N VAL A 66 -39.50 -29.05 34.57
CA VAL A 66 -39.72 -27.73 35.17
C VAL A 66 -38.37 -27.06 35.49
N ALA A 67 -37.44 -27.81 36.05
CA ALA A 67 -36.11 -27.31 36.33
C ALA A 67 -35.36 -26.90 35.05
N LEU A 68 -35.39 -27.72 33.97
CA LEU A 68 -34.76 -27.42 32.68
C LEU A 68 -35.36 -26.19 32.02
N LEU A 69 -36.71 -26.02 32.12
CA LEU A 69 -37.38 -24.83 31.60
C LEU A 69 -36.93 -23.55 32.32
N ALA A 70 -36.88 -23.61 33.69
CA ALA A 70 -36.39 -22.48 34.46
C ALA A 70 -34.93 -22.12 34.12
N ILE A 71 -34.07 -23.11 33.93
CA ILE A 71 -32.69 -22.90 33.52
C ILE A 71 -32.63 -22.33 32.09
N ALA A 72 -33.44 -22.81 31.15
CA ALA A 72 -33.49 -22.31 29.78
C ALA A 72 -33.91 -20.83 29.73
N PHE A 73 -34.95 -20.43 30.48
CA PHE A 73 -35.38 -19.03 30.57
C PHE A 73 -34.37 -18.12 31.29
N ALA A 74 -33.63 -18.66 32.24
CA ALA A 74 -32.56 -17.93 32.91
C ALA A 74 -31.41 -17.58 31.96
N SER A 75 -31.41 -18.05 30.68
CA SER A 75 -30.41 -17.79 29.64
C SER A 75 -28.99 -18.01 30.12
N PRO A 76 -28.59 -19.27 30.37
CA PRO A 76 -27.26 -19.59 30.83
C PRO A 76 -26.26 -19.32 29.72
N ARG A 77 -25.20 -18.54 30.02
CA ARG A 77 -24.09 -18.20 29.13
C ARG A 77 -22.81 -18.85 29.60
N VAL A 78 -22.08 -19.42 28.65
CA VAL A 78 -20.83 -20.11 28.94
C VAL A 78 -19.71 -19.41 28.16
N GLN A 79 -18.68 -19.03 28.86
CA GLN A 79 -17.54 -18.26 28.33
C GLN A 79 -16.48 -19.15 27.69
N SER A 80 -16.39 -20.41 28.13
CA SER A 80 -15.44 -21.37 27.56
C SER A 80 -16.15 -22.21 26.48
N ASN A 81 -15.67 -22.10 25.24
CA ASN A 81 -16.15 -22.93 24.14
C ASN A 81 -15.97 -24.44 24.42
N MET A 82 -14.86 -24.83 25.05
CA MET A 82 -14.66 -26.22 25.48
C MET A 82 -15.69 -26.67 26.50
N PHE A 83 -15.92 -25.88 27.54
CA PHE A 83 -16.91 -26.25 28.57
C PHE A 83 -18.32 -26.30 27.97
N ALA A 84 -18.68 -25.35 27.10
CA ALA A 84 -19.96 -25.39 26.40
C ALA A 84 -20.09 -26.65 25.53
N THR A 85 -19.03 -27.00 24.80
CA THR A 85 -19.01 -28.20 23.95
C THR A 85 -19.15 -29.48 24.76
N TYR A 86 -18.37 -29.66 25.84
CA TYR A 86 -18.47 -30.84 26.70
C TYR A 86 -19.81 -30.92 27.44
N LEU A 87 -20.35 -29.77 27.81
CA LEU A 87 -21.70 -29.74 28.46
C LEU A 87 -22.80 -30.14 27.46
N MET A 88 -22.73 -29.71 26.22
CA MET A 88 -23.64 -30.12 25.13
C MET A 88 -23.48 -31.61 24.83
N ILE A 89 -22.25 -32.10 24.72
CA ILE A 89 -21.96 -33.54 24.52
C ILE A 89 -22.53 -34.35 25.68
N GLY A 90 -22.34 -33.89 26.92
CA GLY A 90 -22.89 -34.53 28.11
C GLY A 90 -24.43 -34.58 28.13
N LEU A 91 -25.09 -33.48 27.74
CA LEU A 91 -26.53 -33.42 27.64
C LEU A 91 -27.10 -34.35 26.56
N ILE A 92 -26.48 -34.40 25.39
CA ILE A 92 -26.84 -35.33 24.31
C ILE A 92 -26.58 -36.77 24.76
N GLY A 93 -25.47 -37.02 25.48
CA GLY A 93 -25.17 -38.34 26.08
C GLY A 93 -26.23 -38.78 27.09
N ILE A 94 -26.71 -37.89 27.95
CA ILE A 94 -27.82 -38.17 28.87
C ILE A 94 -29.10 -38.52 28.09
N LEU A 95 -29.41 -37.77 27.03
CA LEU A 95 -30.56 -38.08 26.16
C LEU A 95 -30.39 -39.45 25.47
N ALA A 96 -29.18 -39.77 25.00
CA ALA A 96 -28.87 -41.08 24.43
C ALA A 96 -29.06 -42.20 25.42
N LEU A 97 -28.65 -42.02 26.69
CA LEU A 97 -28.89 -42.95 27.79
C LEU A 97 -30.40 -43.15 28.08
N VAL A 98 -31.18 -42.06 28.10
CA VAL A 98 -32.64 -42.14 28.27
C VAL A 98 -33.29 -42.86 27.11
N ALA A 99 -32.88 -42.61 25.90
CA ALA A 99 -33.39 -43.28 24.70
C ALA A 99 -33.02 -44.79 24.69
N THR A 100 -31.81 -45.16 25.11
CA THR A 100 -31.40 -46.58 25.26
C THR A 100 -32.18 -47.31 26.35
N ALA A 101 -32.40 -46.67 27.47
CA ALA A 101 -33.26 -47.22 28.55
C ALA A 101 -34.70 -47.43 28.05
N ALA A 102 -35.25 -46.50 27.27
CA ALA A 102 -36.55 -46.62 26.63
C ALA A 102 -36.61 -47.73 25.59
N ALA A 103 -35.57 -47.93 24.81
CA ALA A 103 -35.43 -49.01 23.84
C ALA A 103 -35.35 -50.38 24.50
N LEU A 104 -34.55 -50.51 25.60
CA LEU A 104 -34.42 -51.75 26.38
C LEU A 104 -35.74 -52.14 27.07
N THR A 105 -36.44 -51.16 27.61
CA THR A 105 -37.74 -51.41 28.22
C THR A 105 -38.87 -51.80 27.22
N SER A 106 -38.71 -51.32 25.95
CA SER A 106 -39.64 -51.70 24.86
C SER A 106 -39.33 -53.09 24.32
N PHE A 107 -38.08 -53.57 24.37
CA PHE A 107 -37.69 -54.93 23.95
C PHE A 107 -38.18 -56.01 24.90
N GLY A 108 -38.21 -55.74 26.21
CA GLY A 108 -38.71 -56.69 27.25
C GLY A 108 -40.26 -56.80 27.35
N SER A 109 -40.97 -55.99 26.59
CA SER A 109 -42.43 -56.00 26.57
C SER A 109 -42.92 -56.36 25.17
N ASN A 110 -43.66 -57.48 25.01
CA ASN A 110 -44.17 -58.10 23.74
C ASN A 110 -44.87 -57.11 22.75
N ARG A 111 -44.16 -56.13 22.29
CA ARG A 111 -44.65 -54.99 21.46
C ARG A 111 -44.10 -54.96 20.03
N SER A 112 -44.81 -54.28 19.13
CA SER A 112 -44.51 -54.25 17.72
C SER A 112 -43.01 -53.93 17.44
N VAL A 113 -42.37 -54.80 16.65
CA VAL A 113 -40.96 -54.69 16.22
C VAL A 113 -40.60 -53.31 15.68
N ALA A 114 -41.53 -52.63 14.99
CA ALA A 114 -41.37 -51.32 14.45
C ALA A 114 -41.06 -50.23 15.51
N MET A 115 -41.65 -50.33 16.68
CA MET A 115 -41.49 -49.33 17.72
C MET A 115 -40.18 -49.49 18.50
N THR A 116 -39.70 -50.72 18.66
CA THR A 116 -38.40 -51.02 19.21
C THR A 116 -37.28 -50.60 18.27
N ALA A 117 -37.51 -50.76 16.97
CA ALA A 117 -36.61 -50.31 15.93
C ALA A 117 -36.44 -48.79 15.88
N VAL A 118 -37.56 -48.04 15.98
CA VAL A 118 -37.54 -46.55 16.01
C VAL A 118 -36.81 -46.01 17.22
N THR A 119 -37.12 -46.54 18.43
CA THR A 119 -36.44 -46.07 19.66
C THR A 119 -34.97 -46.47 19.70
N GLY A 120 -34.62 -47.65 19.16
CA GLY A 120 -33.22 -48.08 18.98
C GLY A 120 -32.45 -47.23 17.97
N LEU A 121 -33.10 -46.85 16.86
CA LEU A 121 -32.51 -45.96 15.86
C LEU A 121 -32.24 -44.55 16.45
N ILE A 122 -33.19 -44.00 17.20
CA ILE A 122 -32.99 -42.71 17.87
C ILE A 122 -31.81 -42.76 18.86
N ALA A 123 -31.73 -43.82 19.65
CA ALA A 123 -30.60 -44.02 20.57
C ALA A 123 -29.27 -44.11 19.81
N LEU A 124 -29.21 -44.83 18.72
CA LEU A 124 -28.02 -45.02 17.92
C LEU A 124 -27.57 -43.68 17.24
N VAL A 125 -28.51 -42.91 16.73
CA VAL A 125 -28.24 -41.58 16.17
C VAL A 125 -27.70 -40.61 17.23
N LEU A 126 -28.30 -40.57 18.42
CA LEU A 126 -27.84 -39.72 19.51
C LEU A 126 -26.43 -40.12 20.01
N TRP A 127 -26.14 -41.40 20.12
CA TRP A 127 -24.77 -41.86 20.45
C TRP A 127 -23.80 -41.56 19.35
N GLY A 128 -24.17 -41.67 18.05
CA GLY A 128 -23.36 -41.35 16.92
C GLY A 128 -23.00 -39.84 16.89
N VAL A 129 -23.97 -38.97 17.11
CA VAL A 129 -23.77 -37.51 17.18
C VAL A 129 -22.92 -37.15 18.39
N SER A 130 -23.17 -37.71 19.56
CA SER A 130 -22.38 -37.45 20.78
C SER A 130 -20.93 -37.90 20.60
N GLY A 131 -20.71 -39.07 20.00
CA GLY A 131 -19.34 -39.62 19.74
C GLY A 131 -18.57 -38.84 18.67
N ALA A 132 -19.27 -38.42 17.59
CA ALA A 132 -18.64 -37.60 16.53
C ALA A 132 -18.23 -36.23 17.05
N TRP A 133 -19.10 -35.59 17.87
CA TRP A 133 -18.77 -34.31 18.49
C TRP A 133 -17.66 -34.43 19.54
N LEU A 134 -17.63 -35.51 20.31
CA LEU A 134 -16.51 -35.77 21.22
C LEU A 134 -15.20 -35.97 20.47
N GLY A 135 -15.21 -36.71 19.36
CA GLY A 135 -14.05 -36.89 18.49
C GLY A 135 -13.56 -35.56 17.92
N MET A 136 -14.46 -34.71 17.42
CA MET A 136 -14.08 -33.35 16.95
C MET A 136 -13.56 -32.47 18.09
N ALA A 137 -14.16 -32.50 19.28
CA ALA A 137 -13.73 -31.69 20.43
C ALA A 137 -12.33 -32.08 20.92
N VAL A 138 -11.96 -33.36 20.85
CA VAL A 138 -10.62 -33.84 21.23
C VAL A 138 -9.58 -33.54 20.15
N SER A 139 -9.97 -33.57 18.87
CA SER A 139 -9.02 -33.33 17.76
C SER A 139 -8.71 -31.82 17.55
N THR A 140 -9.60 -30.92 17.91
CA THR A 140 -9.43 -29.48 17.67
C THR A 140 -8.83 -28.69 18.84
N GLY A 141 -8.60 -29.25 19.99
CA GLY A 141 -7.75 -28.78 21.10
C GLY A 141 -7.73 -27.29 21.52
N GLN A 142 -8.65 -26.45 21.05
CA GLN A 142 -8.59 -25.01 21.28
C GLN A 142 -9.59 -24.56 22.36
N SER A 143 -9.06 -24.01 23.45
CA SER A 143 -9.85 -23.34 24.50
C SER A 143 -9.55 -21.85 24.52
N VAL A 144 -10.47 -21.03 24.10
CA VAL A 144 -10.42 -19.58 24.34
C VAL A 144 -11.15 -19.28 25.65
N LEU A 145 -10.39 -19.06 26.72
CA LEU A 145 -10.92 -18.49 27.97
C LEU A 145 -11.08 -16.97 27.79
N MET A 146 -12.31 -16.48 27.83
CA MET A 146 -12.55 -15.04 27.84
C MET A 146 -12.91 -14.55 29.25
N PRO A 147 -12.41 -13.37 29.69
CA PRO A 147 -12.68 -12.84 31.04
C PRO A 147 -14.15 -12.42 31.23
N THR A 148 -14.56 -12.35 32.45
CA THR A 148 -15.95 -12.12 32.90
C THR A 148 -16.40 -10.68 32.65
N ALA A 149 -17.60 -10.53 32.19
CA ALA A 149 -18.15 -9.44 31.47
C ALA A 149 -18.81 -8.33 32.24
N SER A 150 -18.39 -7.24 32.56
CA SER A 150 -19.10 -5.94 32.78
C SER A 150 -18.14 -4.81 33.25
N GLY A 151 -16.87 -5.10 33.37
CA GLY A 151 -15.86 -4.11 33.75
C GLY A 151 -15.41 -3.22 32.56
N PRO A 152 -14.68 -2.13 32.86
CA PRO A 152 -14.07 -1.29 31.86
C PRO A 152 -13.08 -2.09 30.98
N ILE A 153 -12.94 -1.69 29.74
CA ILE A 153 -12.08 -2.35 28.75
C ILE A 153 -11.05 -1.39 28.21
N CYS A 154 -9.92 -1.90 27.74
CA CYS A 154 -8.96 -1.15 26.96
C CYS A 154 -9.19 -1.46 25.48
N ALA A 155 -9.64 -0.48 24.71
CA ALA A 155 -10.01 -0.63 23.31
C ALA A 155 -9.12 0.21 22.39
N ALA A 156 -8.57 -0.41 21.33
CA ALA A 156 -7.97 0.32 20.23
C ALA A 156 -8.88 0.26 19.00
N VAL A 157 -9.18 1.42 18.44
CA VAL A 157 -9.92 1.57 17.18
C VAL A 157 -8.93 1.95 16.10
N VAL A 158 -8.55 0.98 15.28
CA VAL A 158 -7.63 1.14 14.16
C VAL A 158 -8.44 1.47 12.92
N ILE A 159 -8.11 2.60 12.28
CA ILE A 159 -8.82 3.09 11.10
C ILE A 159 -7.89 2.95 9.91
N ASP A 160 -8.40 2.32 8.88
CA ASP A 160 -7.75 2.30 7.58
C ASP A 160 -7.86 3.68 6.93
N THR A 161 -6.73 4.27 6.59
CA THR A 161 -6.62 5.59 5.93
C THR A 161 -6.15 5.47 4.48
N SER A 162 -6.12 4.27 3.94
CA SER A 162 -5.69 4.00 2.56
C SER A 162 -6.49 4.79 1.53
N PRO A 163 -5.93 5.08 0.35
CA PRO A 163 -6.64 5.78 -0.73
C PRO A 163 -7.98 5.12 -1.09
N THR A 164 -8.06 3.79 -1.02
CA THR A 164 -9.27 3.00 -1.31
C THR A 164 -10.43 3.28 -0.35
N MET A 165 -10.15 3.80 0.85
CA MET A 165 -11.16 4.27 1.79
C MET A 165 -11.86 5.56 1.33
N GLY A 166 -11.31 6.25 0.32
CA GLY A 166 -11.95 7.35 -0.39
C GLY A 166 -13.05 6.92 -1.36
N TYR A 167 -13.19 5.61 -1.63
CA TYR A 167 -14.22 5.09 -2.53
C TYR A 167 -15.61 5.47 -2.03
N ARG A 168 -16.39 6.12 -2.91
CA ARG A 168 -17.70 6.70 -2.60
C ARG A 168 -18.83 5.79 -3.08
N TYR A 169 -19.69 5.40 -2.16
CA TYR A 169 -20.88 4.61 -2.47
C TYR A 169 -22.12 5.28 -1.86
N HIS A 170 -23.17 5.47 -2.66
CA HIS A 170 -24.36 6.24 -2.23
C HIS A 170 -24.03 7.57 -1.57
N ASN A 171 -23.05 8.30 -2.10
CA ASN A 171 -22.60 9.60 -1.62
C ASN A 171 -21.88 9.60 -0.26
N VAL A 172 -21.55 8.44 0.29
CA VAL A 172 -20.77 8.25 1.52
C VAL A 172 -19.46 7.58 1.19
N THR A 173 -18.34 8.07 1.72
CA THR A 173 -17.05 7.40 1.54
C THR A 173 -16.93 6.22 2.50
N ARG A 174 -16.10 5.22 2.15
CA ARG A 174 -15.80 4.10 3.07
C ARG A 174 -15.19 4.61 4.39
N LEU A 175 -14.40 5.69 4.33
CA LEU A 175 -13.85 6.33 5.52
C LEU A 175 -14.95 6.95 6.39
N ASP A 176 -15.95 7.62 5.79
CA ASP A 176 -17.08 8.18 6.55
C ASP A 176 -17.90 7.08 7.22
N ALA A 177 -18.14 5.98 6.50
CA ALA A 177 -18.79 4.80 7.07
C ALA A 177 -17.98 4.19 8.23
N ALA A 178 -16.64 4.13 8.09
CA ALA A 178 -15.75 3.69 9.16
C ALA A 178 -15.81 4.63 10.37
N LYS A 179 -15.82 5.94 10.18
CA LYS A 179 -15.96 6.93 11.25
C LYS A 179 -17.29 6.79 11.98
N GLU A 180 -18.39 6.64 11.25
CA GLU A 180 -19.71 6.43 11.85
C GLU A 180 -19.77 5.13 12.67
N MET A 181 -19.16 4.07 12.17
CA MET A 181 -19.06 2.81 12.90
C MET A 181 -18.16 2.94 14.15
N ALA A 182 -17.05 3.68 14.05
CA ALA A 182 -16.17 3.95 15.19
C ALA A 182 -16.89 4.73 16.31
N LEU A 183 -17.64 5.78 15.95
CA LEU A 183 -18.47 6.53 16.90
C LEU A 183 -19.50 5.63 17.57
N TRP A 184 -20.22 4.83 16.78
CA TRP A 184 -21.20 3.88 17.28
C TRP A 184 -20.61 2.84 18.25
N LEU A 185 -19.39 2.36 17.98
CA LEU A 185 -18.63 1.47 18.86
C LEU A 185 -18.25 2.15 20.18
N MET A 186 -17.68 3.36 20.10
CA MET A 186 -17.26 4.10 21.29
C MET A 186 -18.45 4.42 22.22
N ASP A 187 -19.63 4.64 21.66
CA ASP A 187 -20.84 4.86 22.43
C ASP A 187 -21.29 3.63 23.27
N ARG A 188 -20.86 2.44 22.86
CA ARG A 188 -21.21 1.17 23.52
C ARG A 188 -20.13 0.62 24.44
N LEU A 189 -19.02 1.32 24.58
CA LEU A 189 -17.98 0.91 25.51
C LEU A 189 -18.45 1.17 26.97
N PRO A 190 -18.15 0.26 27.92
CA PRO A 190 -18.45 0.46 29.33
C PRO A 190 -17.83 1.74 29.90
N VAL A 191 -18.48 2.32 30.89
CA VAL A 191 -17.95 3.50 31.59
C VAL A 191 -16.62 3.16 32.25
N GLY A 192 -15.63 4.05 32.13
CA GLY A 192 -14.26 3.84 32.64
C GLY A 192 -13.34 3.09 31.67
N SER A 193 -13.80 2.76 30.46
CA SER A 193 -12.94 2.15 29.42
C SER A 193 -11.89 3.13 28.91
N GLN A 194 -10.70 2.61 28.62
CA GLN A 194 -9.63 3.34 27.95
C GLN A 194 -9.79 3.15 26.44
N ILE A 195 -9.63 4.24 25.68
CA ILE A 195 -9.82 4.24 24.23
C ILE A 195 -8.54 4.79 23.57
N ALA A 196 -8.12 4.16 22.47
CA ALA A 196 -7.12 4.68 21.57
C ALA A 196 -7.67 4.71 20.14
N ILE A 197 -7.54 5.85 19.45
CA ILE A 197 -7.78 5.95 18.01
C ILE A 197 -6.43 5.86 17.30
N VAL A 198 -6.30 4.91 16.39
CA VAL A 198 -5.07 4.64 15.63
C VAL A 198 -5.36 4.88 14.15
N ASN A 199 -4.99 6.06 13.67
CA ASN A 199 -5.23 6.52 12.30
C ASN A 199 -3.95 6.83 11.52
N ASN A 200 -2.78 6.59 12.12
CA ASN A 200 -1.46 6.78 11.50
C ASN A 200 -0.44 5.81 12.10
N ASP A 201 0.75 5.78 11.53
CA ASP A 201 1.84 4.88 11.93
C ASP A 201 2.72 5.45 13.07
N SER A 202 2.38 6.63 13.62
CA SER A 202 3.21 7.35 14.61
C SER A 202 3.13 6.79 16.03
N GLY A 203 2.34 5.72 16.22
CA GLY A 203 2.20 5.04 17.51
C GLY A 203 0.81 5.17 18.13
N VAL A 204 0.58 4.38 19.18
CA VAL A 204 -0.70 4.24 19.84
C VAL A 204 -0.68 4.99 21.17
N ARG A 205 -1.62 5.92 21.37
CA ARG A 205 -1.81 6.65 22.62
C ARG A 205 -3.08 6.15 23.31
N LEU A 206 -2.89 5.51 24.47
CA LEU A 206 -3.96 5.11 25.36
C LEU A 206 -4.47 6.29 26.21
N ASN A 207 -5.59 6.11 26.87
CA ASN A 207 -6.23 7.06 27.81
C ASN A 207 -6.75 8.34 27.14
N GLN A 208 -7.08 8.32 25.90
CA GLN A 208 -7.79 9.42 25.28
C GLN A 208 -9.18 9.55 25.87
N ASP A 209 -9.53 10.74 26.32
CA ASP A 209 -10.92 11.02 26.69
C ASP A 209 -11.79 10.97 25.42
N ARG A 210 -13.09 10.78 25.59
CA ARG A 210 -14.03 10.59 24.47
C ARG A 210 -14.08 11.81 23.55
N ILE A 211 -13.91 13.01 24.09
CA ILE A 211 -13.94 14.24 23.29
C ILE A 211 -12.70 14.32 22.41
N SER A 212 -11.54 14.01 22.96
CA SER A 212 -10.27 13.96 22.21
C SER A 212 -10.27 12.87 21.16
N ALA A 213 -10.82 11.69 21.46
CA ALA A 213 -10.99 10.61 20.50
C ALA A 213 -11.89 11.00 19.32
N ASN A 214 -13.03 11.66 19.60
CA ASN A 214 -13.94 12.17 18.57
C ASN A 214 -13.25 13.22 17.68
N ARG A 215 -12.52 14.17 18.27
CA ARG A 215 -11.77 15.18 17.51
C ARG A 215 -10.71 14.56 16.60
N LEU A 216 -10.03 13.53 17.07
CA LEU A 216 -9.05 12.82 16.27
C LEU A 216 -9.70 12.05 15.11
N LEU A 217 -10.85 11.44 15.38
CA LEU A 217 -11.64 10.75 14.37
C LEU A 217 -12.15 11.73 13.29
N ASP A 218 -12.67 12.90 13.67
CA ASP A 218 -13.14 13.93 12.74
C ASP A 218 -12.01 14.43 11.82
N ARG A 219 -10.80 14.57 12.38
CA ARG A 219 -9.60 15.00 11.63
C ARG A 219 -8.97 13.91 10.78
N THR A 220 -9.41 12.66 10.92
CA THR A 220 -8.90 11.56 10.10
C THR A 220 -9.33 11.75 8.65
N ILE A 221 -8.37 11.77 7.75
CA ILE A 221 -8.57 11.91 6.30
C ILE A 221 -7.95 10.73 5.57
N VAL A 222 -8.35 10.52 4.33
CA VAL A 222 -7.73 9.56 3.44
C VAL A 222 -6.30 10.04 3.14
N GLU A 223 -5.34 9.14 3.31
CA GLU A 223 -3.93 9.40 2.97
C GLU A 223 -3.67 9.03 1.50
N GLY A 224 -2.61 9.59 0.90
CA GLY A 224 -2.24 9.29 -0.48
C GLY A 224 -1.53 7.94 -0.66
N ARG A 225 -1.21 7.25 0.42
CA ARG A 225 -0.59 5.91 0.44
C ARG A 225 -1.45 4.90 1.15
N ALA A 226 -1.21 3.61 0.88
CA ALA A 226 -1.84 2.54 1.64
C ALA A 226 -1.38 2.55 3.10
N ALA A 227 -2.32 2.41 4.03
CA ALA A 227 -2.04 2.24 5.45
C ALA A 227 -1.30 0.91 5.68
N ASN A 228 -0.41 0.86 6.66
CA ASN A 228 0.20 -0.40 7.09
C ASN A 228 -0.61 -0.98 8.27
N LEU A 229 -1.76 -1.59 7.96
CA LEU A 229 -2.64 -2.14 9.00
C LEU A 229 -1.94 -3.19 9.88
N PRO A 230 -1.13 -4.13 9.35
CA PRO A 230 -0.40 -5.06 10.18
C PRO A 230 0.47 -4.38 11.24
N GLN A 231 1.19 -3.33 10.87
CA GLN A 231 2.01 -2.57 11.81
C GLN A 231 1.15 -1.83 12.85
N ARG A 232 0.03 -1.21 12.44
CA ARG A 232 -0.90 -0.53 13.34
C ARG A 232 -1.54 -1.50 14.34
N ILE A 233 -1.92 -2.70 13.89
CA ILE A 233 -2.46 -3.76 14.74
C ILE A 233 -1.41 -4.26 15.73
N SER A 234 -0.20 -4.59 15.26
CA SER A 234 0.92 -5.04 16.11
C SER A 234 1.25 -4.00 17.18
N ALA A 235 1.37 -2.73 16.81
CA ALA A 235 1.58 -1.63 17.76
C ALA A 235 0.42 -1.46 18.76
N SER A 236 -0.82 -1.71 18.31
CA SER A 236 -1.99 -1.67 19.18
C SER A 236 -1.96 -2.79 20.21
N ILE A 237 -1.60 -4.02 19.83
CA ILE A 237 -1.43 -5.14 20.76
C ILE A 237 -0.41 -4.79 21.84
N ASP A 238 0.75 -4.26 21.44
CA ASP A 238 1.82 -3.90 22.36
C ASP A 238 1.43 -2.74 23.31
N ALA A 239 0.63 -1.79 22.82
CA ALA A 239 0.12 -0.69 23.64
C ALA A 239 -0.95 -1.17 24.63
N LEU A 240 -1.90 -2.01 24.19
CA LEU A 240 -2.96 -2.54 25.05
C LEU A 240 -2.41 -3.44 26.15
N ARG A 241 -1.31 -4.17 25.93
CA ARG A 241 -0.64 -5.00 26.95
C ARG A 241 -0.12 -4.19 28.13
N LYS A 242 0.18 -2.90 27.93
CA LYS A 242 0.65 -2.00 29.00
C LYS A 242 -0.48 -1.48 29.89
N SER A 243 -1.75 -1.69 29.51
CA SER A 243 -2.89 -1.30 30.32
C SER A 243 -3.11 -2.25 31.49
N GLU A 244 -3.50 -1.69 32.64
CA GLU A 244 -3.88 -2.46 33.84
C GLU A 244 -5.24 -3.15 33.69
N LEU A 245 -6.02 -2.80 32.65
CA LEU A 245 -7.32 -3.42 32.40
C LEU A 245 -7.12 -4.81 31.82
N GLU A 246 -7.80 -5.80 32.43
CA GLU A 246 -7.68 -7.21 32.02
C GLU A 246 -8.22 -7.50 30.61
N ARG A 247 -9.14 -6.66 30.17
CA ARG A 247 -9.86 -6.89 28.92
C ARG A 247 -9.39 -5.93 27.84
N ARG A 248 -8.94 -6.49 26.72
CA ARG A 248 -8.32 -5.77 25.62
C ARG A 248 -9.01 -6.10 24.31
N GLU A 249 -9.45 -5.09 23.58
CA GLU A 249 -10.17 -5.26 22.31
C GLU A 249 -9.55 -4.36 21.23
N ILE A 250 -9.36 -4.90 20.04
CA ILE A 250 -8.90 -4.16 18.86
C ILE A 250 -9.98 -4.24 17.80
N TYR A 251 -10.42 -3.11 17.32
CA TYR A 251 -11.38 -2.95 16.24
C TYR A 251 -10.67 -2.35 15.04
N VAL A 252 -10.62 -3.05 13.92
CA VAL A 252 -9.99 -2.59 12.69
C VAL A 252 -11.07 -2.32 11.68
N LEU A 253 -11.27 -1.04 11.34
CA LEU A 253 -12.22 -0.61 10.33
C LEU A 253 -11.48 -0.47 9.00
N THR A 254 -11.76 -1.36 8.05
CA THR A 254 -11.04 -1.48 6.79
C THR A 254 -11.98 -1.98 5.69
N ASP A 255 -11.64 -1.69 4.44
CA ASP A 255 -12.34 -2.21 3.28
C ASP A 255 -11.81 -3.58 2.81
N LEU A 256 -10.84 -4.15 3.54
CA LEU A 256 -10.20 -5.43 3.25
C LEU A 256 -9.60 -5.50 1.84
N THR A 257 -9.04 -4.40 1.34
CA THR A 257 -8.31 -4.38 0.07
C THR A 257 -6.83 -4.73 0.27
N THR A 258 -6.22 -5.32 -0.75
CA THR A 258 -4.83 -5.82 -0.72
C THR A 258 -3.79 -4.77 -0.30
N PRO A 259 -3.87 -3.48 -0.72
CA PRO A 259 -2.82 -2.51 -0.42
C PRO A 259 -2.53 -2.32 1.06
N ALA A 260 -3.56 -2.21 1.89
CA ALA A 260 -3.42 -1.97 3.33
C ALA A 260 -2.80 -3.15 4.10
N TRP A 261 -2.76 -4.34 3.48
CA TRP A 261 -2.30 -5.59 4.06
C TRP A 261 -1.04 -6.17 3.38
N ARG A 262 -0.36 -5.39 2.57
CA ARG A 262 0.79 -5.84 1.75
C ARG A 262 1.87 -6.56 2.55
N ASN A 263 2.15 -6.15 3.78
CA ASN A 263 3.17 -6.74 4.66
C ASN A 263 2.59 -7.70 5.70
N ALA A 264 1.37 -8.16 5.51
CA ALA A 264 0.67 -8.98 6.50
C ALA A 264 1.36 -10.32 6.76
N GLU A 265 1.92 -10.96 5.75
CA GLU A 265 2.61 -12.26 5.87
C GLU A 265 3.91 -12.21 6.68
N SER A 266 4.57 -11.06 6.74
CA SER A 266 5.80 -10.84 7.51
C SER A 266 5.53 -10.27 8.91
N SER A 267 4.25 -10.10 9.30
CA SER A 267 3.88 -9.53 10.58
C SER A 267 3.98 -10.55 11.73
N ASP A 268 4.23 -10.04 12.93
CA ASP A 268 4.28 -10.83 14.17
C ASP A 268 2.92 -10.96 14.88
N ILE A 269 1.83 -10.53 14.22
CA ILE A 269 0.49 -10.45 14.83
C ILE A 269 0.01 -11.82 15.27
N ALA A 270 0.10 -12.84 14.40
CA ALA A 270 -0.34 -14.19 14.73
C ALA A 270 0.39 -14.73 15.96
N ALA A 271 1.71 -14.51 16.05
CA ALA A 271 2.51 -14.89 17.21
C ALA A 271 2.11 -14.09 18.47
N LYS A 272 1.81 -12.81 18.34
CA LYS A 272 1.35 -11.96 19.45
C LYS A 272 -0.05 -12.31 19.93
N LEU A 273 -0.93 -12.79 19.05
CA LEU A 273 -2.30 -13.22 19.41
C LEU A 273 -2.36 -14.67 19.89
N ALA A 274 -1.42 -15.53 19.43
CA ALA A 274 -1.34 -16.92 19.86
C ALA A 274 -0.96 -17.01 21.34
N ARG A 275 -1.50 -18.02 22.04
CA ARG A 275 -1.12 -18.37 23.41
C ARG A 275 0.12 -19.24 23.41
N ASP A 276 0.94 -19.15 24.45
CA ASP A 276 1.96 -20.14 24.73
C ASP A 276 1.33 -21.53 24.87
N GLU A 277 1.94 -22.54 24.24
CA GLU A 277 1.45 -23.93 24.25
C GLU A 277 1.31 -24.55 25.67
N GLU A 278 1.94 -23.93 26.68
CA GLU A 278 1.88 -24.41 28.07
C GLU A 278 0.63 -23.97 28.85
N GLY A 279 -0.24 -23.15 28.30
CA GLY A 279 -1.47 -22.69 28.97
C GLY A 279 -1.23 -21.85 30.24
N LYS A 280 0.02 -21.49 30.53
CA LYS A 280 0.46 -20.73 31.70
C LYS A 280 0.59 -19.23 31.44
N GLY A 281 0.06 -18.74 30.32
CA GLY A 281 -0.07 -17.30 30.13
C GLY A 281 -0.90 -16.71 31.26
N SER A 282 -0.38 -15.70 31.90
CA SER A 282 -1.03 -14.93 32.97
C SER A 282 -2.48 -14.64 32.56
N VAL A 283 -3.42 -14.91 33.46
CA VAL A 283 -4.86 -14.53 33.33
C VAL A 283 -4.86 -13.02 33.00
N GLY A 284 -5.13 -12.64 31.75
CA GLY A 284 -5.15 -11.22 31.33
C GLY A 284 -4.55 -10.90 29.97
N GLU A 285 -3.94 -11.83 29.24
CA GLU A 285 -3.26 -11.54 27.95
C GLU A 285 -4.15 -11.66 26.69
N ASN A 286 -5.43 -11.90 26.85
CA ASN A 286 -6.33 -12.12 25.71
C ASN A 286 -6.74 -10.79 25.05
N VAL A 287 -6.24 -10.57 23.84
CA VAL A 287 -6.67 -9.47 22.97
C VAL A 287 -7.73 -10.01 22.00
N LEU A 288 -8.92 -9.42 22.00
CA LEU A 288 -9.94 -9.70 20.99
C LEU A 288 -9.68 -8.85 19.75
N LEU A 289 -9.43 -9.46 18.59
CA LEU A 289 -9.28 -8.78 17.33
C LEU A 289 -10.56 -8.91 16.49
N GLN A 290 -11.19 -7.77 16.20
CA GLN A 290 -12.39 -7.66 15.39
C GLN A 290 -12.10 -6.81 14.15
N LEU A 291 -12.21 -7.40 12.97
CA LEU A 291 -12.20 -6.69 11.69
C LEU A 291 -13.62 -6.26 11.35
N ILE A 292 -13.78 -4.99 10.99
CA ILE A 292 -15.06 -4.43 10.57
C ILE A 292 -14.94 -4.06 9.11
N ASP A 293 -15.62 -4.81 8.27
CA ASP A 293 -15.62 -4.67 6.83
C ASP A 293 -16.56 -3.54 6.40
N VAL A 294 -16.00 -2.41 5.97
CA VAL A 294 -16.75 -1.27 5.43
C VAL A 294 -16.78 -1.27 3.89
N SER A 295 -16.44 -2.39 3.26
CA SER A 295 -16.42 -2.51 1.81
C SER A 295 -17.81 -2.53 1.18
N VAL A 296 -17.85 -2.13 -0.07
CA VAL A 296 -19.01 -2.27 -0.96
C VAL A 296 -19.04 -3.69 -1.54
N PRO A 297 -20.23 -4.25 -1.87
CA PRO A 297 -20.30 -5.53 -2.58
C PRO A 297 -19.45 -5.53 -3.86
N VAL A 298 -18.67 -6.58 -4.09
CA VAL A 298 -17.72 -6.67 -5.21
C VAL A 298 -18.41 -6.47 -6.57
N ALA A 299 -19.64 -6.97 -6.72
CA ALA A 299 -20.42 -6.83 -7.96
C ALA A 299 -20.82 -5.36 -8.28
N GLU A 300 -20.72 -4.45 -7.33
CA GLU A 300 -21.10 -3.04 -7.48
C GLU A 300 -19.88 -2.11 -7.57
N ILE A 301 -18.67 -2.67 -7.55
CA ILE A 301 -17.44 -1.88 -7.70
C ILE A 301 -17.28 -1.48 -9.16
N LYS A 302 -17.29 -0.16 -9.41
CA LYS A 302 -16.99 0.43 -10.72
C LYS A 302 -15.90 1.46 -10.54
N ASN A 303 -14.84 1.40 -11.35
CA ASN A 303 -13.73 2.34 -11.27
C ASN A 303 -13.01 2.45 -12.62
N TRP A 304 -12.54 3.65 -12.94
CA TRP A 304 -11.62 3.93 -14.04
C TRP A 304 -10.41 4.63 -13.45
N SER A 305 -9.22 4.23 -13.85
CA SER A 305 -7.99 4.77 -13.29
C SER A 305 -6.98 5.11 -14.37
N LEU A 306 -6.14 6.09 -14.08
CA LEU A 306 -5.00 6.47 -14.90
C LEU A 306 -3.74 5.77 -14.39
N SER A 307 -2.91 5.25 -15.30
CA SER A 307 -1.70 4.51 -14.96
C SER A 307 -0.61 4.60 -16.03
N GLU A 308 0.57 4.01 -15.76
CA GLU A 308 1.69 3.84 -16.69
C GLU A 308 2.18 5.16 -17.32
N PHE A 309 2.34 6.21 -16.51
CA PHE A 309 2.77 7.50 -16.98
C PHE A 309 4.23 7.53 -17.40
N LYS A 310 4.48 8.02 -18.63
CA LYS A 310 5.82 8.25 -19.16
C LYS A 310 5.88 9.61 -19.83
N LEU A 311 6.84 10.42 -19.40
CA LEU A 311 7.19 11.68 -20.05
C LEU A 311 8.31 11.46 -21.04
N SER A 312 8.21 12.06 -22.24
CA SER A 312 9.32 12.02 -23.19
C SER A 312 10.57 12.74 -22.62
N GLN A 313 10.36 13.78 -21.80
CA GLN A 313 11.42 14.50 -21.10
C GLN A 313 10.84 15.28 -19.91
N GLN A 314 11.61 15.41 -18.81
CA GLN A 314 11.19 16.17 -17.62
C GLN A 314 11.68 17.64 -17.66
N THR A 315 12.71 17.90 -18.44
CA THR A 315 13.22 19.25 -18.72
C THR A 315 13.13 19.52 -20.21
N SER A 316 12.79 20.75 -20.59
CA SER A 316 12.59 21.13 -21.97
C SER A 316 12.94 22.59 -22.19
N THR A 317 12.84 23.08 -23.42
CA THR A 317 13.00 24.51 -23.73
C THR A 317 11.64 25.20 -23.78
N PRO A 318 11.57 26.51 -23.46
CA PRO A 318 10.37 27.30 -23.66
C PRO A 318 9.89 27.22 -25.12
N GLY A 319 8.56 27.13 -25.30
CA GLY A 319 7.96 26.99 -26.63
C GLY A 319 8.00 25.57 -27.22
N SER A 320 8.74 24.64 -26.61
CA SER A 320 8.81 23.25 -27.07
C SER A 320 7.56 22.44 -26.68
N GLN A 321 7.52 21.21 -27.15
CA GLN A 321 6.43 20.26 -26.90
C GLN A 321 6.96 19.05 -26.14
N VAL A 322 6.18 18.57 -25.17
CA VAL A 322 6.49 17.36 -24.39
C VAL A 322 5.35 16.37 -24.52
N THR A 323 5.66 15.14 -24.93
CA THR A 323 4.68 14.07 -25.05
C THR A 323 4.55 13.34 -23.72
N VAL A 324 3.31 13.17 -23.28
CA VAL A 324 2.91 12.37 -22.12
C VAL A 324 2.17 11.15 -22.64
N SER A 325 2.64 9.96 -22.32
CA SER A 325 1.94 8.71 -22.58
C SER A 325 1.43 8.11 -21.27
N ALA A 326 0.23 7.55 -21.30
CA ALA A 326 -0.42 6.94 -20.15
C ALA A 326 -1.42 5.86 -20.60
N GLU A 327 -1.97 5.13 -19.65
CA GLU A 327 -3.03 4.15 -19.88
C GLU A 327 -4.27 4.48 -19.07
N LEU A 328 -5.43 4.32 -19.69
CA LEU A 328 -6.73 4.36 -19.03
C LEU A 328 -7.20 2.93 -18.80
N HIS A 329 -7.38 2.57 -17.54
CA HIS A 329 -7.77 1.23 -17.09
C HIS A 329 -9.20 1.25 -16.53
N SER A 330 -9.95 0.17 -16.77
CA SER A 330 -11.29 -0.08 -16.24
C SER A 330 -11.28 -1.31 -15.36
N VAL A 331 -11.88 -1.23 -14.17
CA VAL A 331 -12.11 -2.41 -13.31
C VAL A 331 -13.20 -3.28 -13.91
N SER A 332 -13.06 -4.61 -13.83
CA SER A 332 -14.05 -5.58 -14.32
C SER A 332 -15.42 -5.37 -13.65
N GLY A 333 -16.50 -5.46 -14.44
CA GLY A 333 -17.87 -5.15 -14.02
C GLY A 333 -18.29 -3.71 -14.31
N SER A 334 -17.41 -2.89 -14.87
CA SER A 334 -17.73 -1.58 -15.41
C SER A 334 -18.23 -1.76 -16.85
N ASP A 335 -19.37 -1.17 -17.20
CA ASP A 335 -19.87 -1.21 -18.58
C ASP A 335 -18.83 -0.63 -19.55
N LYS A 336 -18.80 -1.14 -20.80
CA LYS A 336 -18.04 -0.53 -21.87
C LYS A 336 -18.40 0.95 -21.98
N ALA A 337 -17.45 1.83 -21.73
CA ALA A 337 -17.72 3.25 -21.64
C ALA A 337 -16.77 4.08 -22.51
N GLN A 338 -17.33 5.15 -23.06
CA GLN A 338 -16.52 6.22 -23.65
C GLN A 338 -16.17 7.23 -22.56
N MET A 339 -14.87 7.36 -22.30
CA MET A 339 -14.35 8.29 -21.29
C MET A 339 -13.62 9.44 -21.94
N THR A 340 -13.92 10.64 -21.50
CA THR A 340 -13.16 11.83 -21.91
C THR A 340 -12.01 12.01 -20.93
N VAL A 341 -10.79 11.95 -21.45
CA VAL A 341 -9.57 12.30 -20.71
C VAL A 341 -9.11 13.67 -21.14
N GLU A 342 -8.71 14.49 -20.19
CA GLU A 342 -8.39 15.91 -20.37
C GLU A 342 -6.98 16.20 -19.86
N LEU A 343 -6.12 16.78 -20.70
CA LEU A 343 -4.87 17.41 -20.28
C LEU A 343 -5.13 18.89 -20.03
N VAL A 344 -4.77 19.36 -18.83
CA VAL A 344 -4.96 20.76 -18.41
C VAL A 344 -3.63 21.32 -17.94
N ALA A 345 -3.11 22.35 -18.61
CA ALA A 345 -1.91 23.06 -18.20
C ALA A 345 -2.24 24.34 -17.43
N GLU A 346 -1.54 24.57 -16.33
CA GLU A 346 -1.73 25.74 -15.47
C GLU A 346 -1.23 27.03 -16.11
N ASN A 347 -1.91 28.13 -15.86
CA ASN A 347 -1.42 29.47 -16.15
C ASN A 347 -0.69 30.04 -14.93
N VAL A 348 0.64 29.99 -14.96
CA VAL A 348 1.52 30.42 -13.84
C VAL A 348 1.34 31.90 -13.48
N ALA A 349 0.90 32.72 -14.42
CA ALA A 349 0.69 34.16 -14.20
C ALA A 349 -0.57 34.50 -13.39
N ARG A 350 -1.42 33.54 -13.10
CA ARG A 350 -2.67 33.73 -12.35
C ARG A 350 -2.58 33.22 -10.92
N SER A 351 -3.29 33.90 -10.02
CA SER A 351 -3.37 33.51 -8.62
C SER A 351 -4.02 32.13 -8.47
N LEU A 352 -3.48 31.34 -7.57
CA LEU A 352 -4.06 30.06 -7.18
C LEU A 352 -5.41 30.27 -6.49
N GLN A 353 -6.36 29.43 -6.76
CA GLN A 353 -7.62 29.35 -6.05
C GLN A 353 -7.65 28.10 -5.17
N VAL A 354 -8.11 28.26 -3.94
CA VAL A 354 -8.35 27.13 -3.02
C VAL A 354 -9.86 26.95 -2.93
N SER A 355 -10.36 25.80 -3.36
CA SER A 355 -11.75 25.40 -3.26
C SER A 355 -11.83 24.07 -2.55
N ASP A 356 -12.69 23.97 -1.53
CA ASP A 356 -12.90 22.77 -0.71
C ASP A 356 -11.59 22.14 -0.16
N GLY A 357 -10.66 23.01 0.28
CA GLY A 357 -9.36 22.56 0.79
C GLY A 357 -8.41 21.97 -0.25
N LYS A 358 -8.67 22.19 -1.55
CA LYS A 358 -7.77 21.79 -2.64
C LYS A 358 -7.38 23.00 -3.48
N VAL A 359 -6.12 23.04 -3.89
CA VAL A 359 -5.64 24.03 -4.86
C VAL A 359 -6.15 23.65 -6.24
N THR A 360 -6.90 24.52 -6.87
CA THR A 360 -7.50 24.29 -8.19
C THR A 360 -6.91 25.20 -9.26
N ILE A 361 -6.85 24.71 -10.50
CA ILE A 361 -6.45 25.51 -11.66
C ILE A 361 -7.65 26.33 -12.12
N ALA A 362 -7.67 27.60 -11.73
CA ALA A 362 -8.77 28.51 -12.03
C ALA A 362 -8.94 28.85 -13.51
N SER A 363 -7.82 28.96 -14.23
CA SER A 363 -7.80 29.28 -15.66
C SER A 363 -6.67 28.53 -16.31
N PRO A 364 -6.96 27.49 -17.10
CA PRO A 364 -5.93 26.78 -17.82
C PRO A 364 -5.33 27.68 -18.91
N ARG A 365 -4.02 27.52 -19.15
CA ARG A 365 -3.34 28.08 -20.32
C ARG A 365 -3.65 27.27 -21.56
N PHE A 366 -3.66 25.95 -21.40
CA PHE A 366 -3.86 25.00 -22.46
C PHE A 366 -4.76 23.86 -21.99
N THR A 367 -5.65 23.40 -22.82
CA THR A 367 -6.50 22.24 -22.55
C THR A 367 -6.63 21.42 -23.83
N ASP A 368 -6.38 20.12 -23.73
CA ASP A 368 -6.61 19.14 -24.79
C ASP A 368 -7.49 18.00 -24.27
N LYS A 369 -8.34 17.44 -25.13
CA LYS A 369 -9.31 16.40 -24.76
C LYS A 369 -9.30 15.26 -25.75
N GLN A 370 -9.33 14.04 -25.24
CA GLN A 370 -9.47 12.84 -26.04
C GLN A 370 -10.62 11.99 -25.50
N LEU A 371 -11.43 11.47 -26.43
CA LEU A 371 -12.47 10.50 -26.12
C LEU A 371 -11.90 9.09 -26.32
N ILE A 372 -11.85 8.29 -25.28
CA ILE A 372 -11.23 6.96 -25.27
C ILE A 372 -12.30 5.94 -24.95
N GLU A 373 -12.43 4.92 -25.77
CA GLU A 373 -13.32 3.79 -25.55
C GLU A 373 -12.56 2.69 -24.79
N VAL A 374 -12.99 2.40 -23.57
CA VAL A 374 -12.34 1.42 -22.69
C VAL A 374 -13.21 0.17 -22.60
N PRO A 375 -12.65 -1.01 -22.93
CA PRO A 375 -13.36 -2.27 -22.73
C PRO A 375 -13.49 -2.60 -21.24
N ASP A 376 -14.50 -3.39 -20.90
CA ASP A 376 -14.69 -3.86 -19.53
C ASP A 376 -13.47 -4.65 -19.04
N GLY A 377 -12.92 -4.28 -17.88
CA GLY A 377 -11.71 -4.88 -17.31
C GLY A 377 -10.45 -4.70 -18.15
N GLY A 378 -10.46 -3.80 -19.15
CA GLY A 378 -9.36 -3.58 -20.08
C GLY A 378 -8.55 -2.32 -19.80
N SER A 379 -7.45 -2.17 -20.54
CA SER A 379 -6.55 -1.02 -20.52
C SER A 379 -6.34 -0.49 -21.93
N VAL A 380 -6.33 0.82 -22.10
CA VAL A 380 -6.14 1.48 -23.41
C VAL A 380 -5.05 2.54 -23.26
N PRO A 381 -3.95 2.43 -24.02
CA PRO A 381 -2.92 3.44 -24.03
C PRO A 381 -3.35 4.69 -24.81
N PHE A 382 -2.94 5.85 -24.32
CA PHE A 382 -3.18 7.13 -24.98
C PHE A 382 -1.97 8.07 -24.84
N LYS A 383 -1.95 9.15 -25.63
CA LYS A 383 -0.86 10.13 -25.60
C LYS A 383 -1.44 11.53 -25.71
N PHE A 384 -0.88 12.43 -24.92
CA PHE A 384 -1.10 13.86 -25.05
C PHE A 384 0.21 14.57 -25.41
N THR A 385 0.09 15.70 -26.07
CA THR A 385 1.23 16.60 -26.32
C THR A 385 0.98 17.92 -25.59
N LEU A 386 1.76 18.17 -24.55
CA LEU A 386 1.76 19.46 -23.86
C LEU A 386 2.57 20.45 -24.70
N LYS A 387 1.91 21.52 -25.16
CA LYS A 387 2.45 22.55 -26.04
C LYS A 387 2.70 23.85 -25.26
N GLU A 388 3.43 24.78 -25.89
CA GLU A 388 3.64 26.13 -25.41
C GLU A 388 4.20 26.20 -23.97
N LEU A 389 5.27 25.44 -23.69
CA LEU A 389 5.94 25.51 -22.39
C LEU A 389 6.46 26.92 -22.13
N VAL A 390 6.14 27.46 -20.96
CA VAL A 390 6.62 28.77 -20.51
C VAL A 390 7.93 28.56 -19.74
N GLU A 391 8.83 29.54 -19.80
CA GLU A 391 10.08 29.48 -19.03
C GLU A 391 9.81 29.26 -17.52
N GLY A 392 10.57 28.34 -16.93
CA GLY A 392 10.45 27.89 -15.54
C GLY A 392 9.54 26.68 -15.35
N THR A 393 8.95 26.55 -14.19
CA THR A 393 8.14 25.41 -13.81
C THR A 393 6.76 25.44 -14.46
N ASN A 394 6.42 24.40 -15.20
CA ASN A 394 5.12 24.20 -15.83
C ASN A 394 4.38 23.06 -15.11
N HIS A 395 3.29 23.39 -14.46
CA HIS A 395 2.37 22.42 -13.87
C HIS A 395 1.26 22.06 -14.84
N ALA A 396 0.95 20.79 -14.94
CA ALA A 396 -0.21 20.30 -15.67
C ALA A 396 -0.82 19.09 -14.96
N GLN A 397 -2.03 18.72 -15.35
CA GLN A 397 -2.71 17.53 -14.87
C GLN A 397 -3.43 16.83 -16.01
N ILE A 398 -3.44 15.52 -15.97
CA ILE A 398 -4.30 14.68 -16.80
C ILE A 398 -5.41 14.17 -15.91
N LYS A 399 -6.65 14.35 -16.32
CA LYS A 399 -7.82 13.93 -15.53
C LYS A 399 -8.87 13.26 -16.38
N ILE A 400 -9.59 12.32 -15.78
CA ILE A 400 -10.82 11.77 -16.34
C ILE A 400 -11.92 12.80 -16.09
N SER A 401 -12.64 13.22 -17.14
CA SER A 401 -13.65 14.30 -17.01
C SER A 401 -14.93 13.84 -16.30
N ARG A 402 -15.19 12.53 -16.25
CA ARG A 402 -16.31 11.96 -15.51
C ARG A 402 -15.85 11.56 -14.12
N SER A 403 -16.53 12.07 -13.09
CA SER A 403 -16.32 11.64 -11.72
C SER A 403 -16.78 10.18 -11.57
N ASP A 404 -15.96 9.35 -10.94
CA ASP A 404 -16.27 7.99 -10.52
C ASP A 404 -16.13 7.85 -8.99
N PRO A 405 -16.41 6.68 -8.44
CA PRO A 405 -16.38 6.49 -6.98
C PRO A 405 -15.01 6.71 -6.31
N LEU A 406 -13.88 6.52 -7.02
CA LEU A 406 -12.53 6.71 -6.46
C LEU A 406 -11.80 7.84 -7.17
N GLU A 407 -11.98 9.08 -6.69
CA GLU A 407 -11.45 10.28 -7.35
C GLU A 407 -9.91 10.38 -7.36
N VAL A 408 -9.20 9.71 -6.46
CA VAL A 408 -7.76 9.90 -6.26
C VAL A 408 -6.92 9.34 -7.41
N ASP A 409 -7.40 8.32 -8.12
CA ASP A 409 -6.75 7.70 -9.28
C ASP A 409 -7.26 8.22 -10.63
N ASN A 410 -8.17 9.20 -10.59
CA ASN A 410 -8.71 9.89 -11.76
C ASN A 410 -7.84 11.06 -12.24
N VAL A 411 -6.86 11.49 -11.46
CA VAL A 411 -6.02 12.64 -11.78
C VAL A 411 -4.56 12.27 -11.63
N PHE A 412 -3.78 12.60 -12.66
CA PHE A 412 -2.33 12.53 -12.62
C PHE A 412 -1.73 13.92 -12.75
N TYR A 413 -0.86 14.28 -11.83
CA TYR A 413 -0.18 15.56 -11.75
C TYR A 413 1.20 15.46 -12.38
N LEU A 414 1.56 16.45 -13.19
CA LEU A 414 2.88 16.48 -13.82
C LEU A 414 3.50 17.88 -13.71
N THR A 415 4.79 17.88 -13.54
CA THR A 415 5.62 19.08 -13.52
C THR A 415 6.75 18.93 -14.51
N ILE A 416 6.94 19.93 -15.33
CA ILE A 416 8.00 20.03 -16.33
C ILE A 416 8.73 21.35 -16.10
N ASP A 417 10.06 21.34 -16.09
CA ASP A 417 10.87 22.54 -16.02
C ASP A 417 11.33 22.93 -17.44
N ALA A 418 10.87 24.08 -17.90
CA ALA A 418 11.26 24.62 -19.18
C ALA A 418 12.28 25.74 -18.96
N ARG A 419 13.50 25.47 -19.34
CA ARG A 419 14.60 26.43 -19.23
C ARG A 419 15.12 26.74 -20.62
N THR A 420 15.43 28.00 -20.85
CA THR A 420 16.22 28.36 -21.99
C THR A 420 17.52 27.57 -21.89
N GLN A 421 17.83 26.76 -22.89
CA GLN A 421 19.12 26.04 -22.92
C GLN A 421 20.18 27.12 -22.78
N GLY A 422 20.99 27.00 -21.73
CA GLY A 422 22.15 27.88 -21.57
C GLY A 422 23.05 27.73 -22.78
N GLN A 423 23.64 28.82 -23.22
CA GLN A 423 24.61 28.82 -24.35
C GLN A 423 25.76 27.86 -24.05
N THR A 424 26.24 27.19 -25.07
CA THR A 424 27.52 26.46 -25.01
C THR A 424 28.65 27.39 -25.41
N LEU A 425 29.67 27.54 -24.56
CA LEU A 425 30.88 28.28 -24.89
C LEU A 425 31.90 27.33 -25.52
N VAL A 426 32.29 27.58 -26.75
CA VAL A 426 33.36 26.87 -27.43
C VAL A 426 34.62 27.70 -27.40
N ILE A 427 35.69 27.16 -26.85
CA ILE A 427 37.03 27.77 -26.81
C ILE A 427 37.93 26.99 -27.74
N ALA A 428 38.41 27.67 -28.78
CA ALA A 428 39.35 27.11 -29.73
C ALA A 428 40.32 28.21 -30.22
N ASP A 429 41.60 27.92 -30.20
CA ASP A 429 42.60 28.86 -30.74
C ASP A 429 42.65 28.82 -32.27
N ASN A 430 42.31 27.66 -32.86
CA ASN A 430 42.12 27.55 -34.31
C ASN A 430 40.67 27.90 -34.66
N ASN A 431 40.49 29.01 -35.38
CA ASN A 431 39.17 29.51 -35.74
C ASN A 431 38.39 28.58 -36.69
N GLU A 432 39.07 27.80 -37.54
CA GLU A 432 38.39 26.83 -38.44
C GLU A 432 37.84 25.68 -37.66
N ASP A 433 38.59 25.09 -36.75
CA ASP A 433 38.13 24.00 -35.90
C ASP A 433 37.00 24.47 -34.99
N GLY A 434 37.14 25.67 -34.40
CA GLY A 434 36.11 26.29 -33.57
C GLY A 434 34.77 26.49 -34.30
N LYS A 435 34.84 26.98 -35.57
CA LYS A 435 33.63 27.15 -36.42
C LYS A 435 32.94 25.81 -36.72
N GLN A 436 33.73 24.75 -36.94
CA GLN A 436 33.14 23.42 -37.19
C GLN A 436 32.45 22.86 -35.96
N VAL A 437 33.06 23.00 -34.79
CA VAL A 437 32.46 22.63 -33.51
C VAL A 437 31.16 23.41 -33.29
N CYS A 438 31.17 24.73 -33.54
CA CYS A 438 29.95 25.53 -33.47
C CYS A 438 28.90 25.09 -34.47
N ALA A 439 29.26 24.84 -35.73
CA ALA A 439 28.34 24.37 -36.76
C ALA A 439 27.72 22.99 -36.40
N ALA A 440 28.49 22.11 -35.75
CA ALA A 440 28.03 20.84 -35.28
C ALA A 440 26.94 21.00 -34.21
N ILE A 441 27.06 21.95 -33.31
CA ILE A 441 26.06 22.22 -32.25
C ILE A 441 24.86 22.99 -32.82
N ASP A 442 25.06 24.02 -33.66
CA ASP A 442 24.00 24.86 -34.22
C ASP A 442 23.14 24.16 -35.27
N SER A 443 23.67 23.18 -36.02
CA SER A 443 22.95 22.47 -37.08
C SER A 443 21.68 21.80 -36.54
N GLU A 444 21.69 21.42 -35.30
CA GLU A 444 20.56 20.81 -34.65
C GLU A 444 19.53 21.82 -34.10
N ALA A 445 20.01 22.94 -33.57
CA ALA A 445 19.13 24.03 -33.17
C ALA A 445 18.28 24.49 -34.37
N GLN A 446 18.88 24.53 -35.55
CA GLN A 446 18.16 24.82 -36.81
C GLN A 446 17.24 23.69 -37.27
N ALA A 447 17.59 22.43 -37.06
CA ALA A 447 16.74 21.31 -37.44
C ALA A 447 15.49 21.17 -36.53
N SER A 448 15.61 21.51 -35.24
CA SER A 448 14.50 21.47 -34.28
C SER A 448 13.51 22.64 -34.45
N THR A 449 13.96 23.79 -34.96
CA THR A 449 13.12 24.98 -35.17
C THR A 449 12.41 25.01 -36.52
N ASN A 450 12.84 24.19 -37.50
CA ASN A 450 12.41 24.33 -38.89
C ASN A 450 11.08 23.66 -39.25
N LYS A 451 10.30 23.05 -38.33
CA LYS A 451 9.06 22.40 -38.72
C LYS A 451 7.84 23.29 -38.77
N ASP A 452 7.78 24.44 -38.02
CA ASP A 452 6.62 25.34 -38.03
C ASP A 452 6.90 26.79 -37.57
N ALA A 453 8.10 27.32 -37.68
CA ALA A 453 8.41 28.67 -37.15
C ALA A 453 8.14 29.79 -38.14
N THR A 454 7.20 30.68 -37.81
CA THR A 454 7.02 31.98 -38.44
C THR A 454 8.26 32.89 -38.26
N ALA A 455 8.50 33.83 -39.18
CA ALA A 455 9.70 34.65 -39.28
C ALA A 455 10.13 35.46 -38.02
N GLU A 456 9.30 35.55 -37.00
CA GLU A 456 9.57 36.32 -35.76
C GLU A 456 10.45 35.57 -34.74
N VAL A 457 10.61 34.23 -34.86
CA VAL A 457 11.45 33.43 -33.94
C VAL A 457 12.96 33.48 -34.29
N ARG A 458 13.32 34.14 -35.36
CA ARG A 458 14.72 34.24 -35.89
C ARG A 458 15.64 35.18 -35.13
N GLN A 459 15.23 35.81 -34.04
CA GLN A 459 16.06 36.71 -33.21
C GLN A 459 16.51 36.09 -31.87
N SER A 460 16.45 34.76 -31.71
CA SER A 460 17.05 34.10 -30.54
C SER A 460 18.59 34.19 -30.65
N GLU A 461 19.25 34.53 -29.55
CA GLU A 461 20.71 34.52 -29.44
C GLU A 461 21.23 33.13 -29.86
N PRO A 462 22.39 33.06 -30.55
CA PRO A 462 22.96 31.78 -30.99
C PRO A 462 23.21 30.89 -29.79
N MET A 463 22.83 29.59 -29.90
CA MET A 463 23.00 28.61 -28.81
C MET A 463 24.46 28.31 -28.50
N VAL A 464 25.40 28.77 -29.38
CA VAL A 464 26.83 28.54 -29.24
C VAL A 464 27.56 29.85 -29.44
N LYS A 465 28.56 30.09 -28.59
CA LYS A 465 29.48 31.23 -28.72
C LYS A 465 30.91 30.70 -28.89
N LEU A 466 31.62 31.17 -29.93
CA LEU A 466 33.01 30.86 -30.14
C LEU A 466 33.87 31.97 -29.56
N GLU A 467 34.84 31.59 -28.73
CA GLU A 467 35.86 32.48 -28.17
C GLU A 467 37.23 31.79 -28.23
N THR A 468 38.29 32.59 -28.15
CA THR A 468 39.67 32.10 -28.05
C THR A 468 40.07 31.91 -26.57
N THR A 469 41.17 31.20 -26.31
CA THR A 469 41.72 31.07 -24.93
C THR A 469 42.02 32.42 -24.29
N ALA A 470 42.41 33.42 -25.07
CA ALA A 470 42.67 34.79 -24.58
C ALA A 470 41.36 35.49 -24.14
N GLN A 471 40.25 35.31 -24.85
CA GLN A 471 38.94 35.88 -24.52
C GLN A 471 38.33 35.23 -23.30
N LEU A 472 38.59 33.94 -23.06
CA LEU A 472 38.12 33.19 -21.91
C LEU A 472 38.44 33.85 -20.56
N ALA A 473 39.62 34.57 -20.50
CA ALA A 473 40.03 35.27 -19.28
C ALA A 473 39.04 36.35 -18.81
N THR A 474 38.24 36.93 -19.74
CA THR A 474 37.29 38.02 -19.43
C THR A 474 35.84 37.63 -19.56
N SER A 475 35.55 36.43 -20.06
CA SER A 475 34.19 35.96 -20.30
C SER A 475 33.42 35.70 -18.99
N ASP A 476 32.15 36.04 -19.00
CA ASP A 476 31.22 35.70 -17.90
C ASP A 476 30.72 34.28 -18.07
N LEU A 477 31.31 33.34 -17.31
CA LEU A 477 31.01 31.89 -17.42
C LEU A 477 29.64 31.51 -16.87
N SER A 478 29.00 32.38 -16.07
CA SER A 478 27.69 32.10 -15.47
C SER A 478 26.56 31.99 -16.51
N ARG A 479 26.77 32.51 -17.73
CA ARG A 479 25.78 32.45 -18.82
C ARG A 479 25.75 31.12 -19.57
N TYR A 480 26.80 30.29 -19.39
CA TYR A 480 26.96 29.08 -20.17
C TYR A 480 26.52 27.84 -19.34
N SER A 481 25.83 26.92 -20.01
CA SER A 481 25.45 25.61 -19.44
C SER A 481 26.53 24.57 -19.65
N SER A 482 27.33 24.72 -20.70
CA SER A 482 28.48 23.85 -20.97
C SER A 482 29.61 24.65 -21.60
N ILE A 483 30.84 24.20 -21.39
CA ILE A 483 32.05 24.75 -21.99
C ILE A 483 32.75 23.63 -22.71
N VAL A 484 33.20 23.88 -23.94
CA VAL A 484 34.00 22.98 -24.75
C VAL A 484 35.38 23.62 -24.95
N LEU A 485 36.43 23.02 -24.40
CA LEU A 485 37.82 23.36 -24.68
C LEU A 485 38.32 22.45 -25.80
N TYR A 486 38.38 22.96 -27.01
CA TYR A 486 38.80 22.19 -28.17
C TYR A 486 40.27 22.51 -28.50
N ASP A 487 41.16 21.54 -28.26
CA ASP A 487 42.62 21.63 -28.42
C ASP A 487 43.26 22.91 -27.80
N PRO A 488 43.02 23.17 -26.48
CA PRO A 488 43.38 24.42 -25.82
C PRO A 488 44.88 24.43 -25.47
N THR A 489 45.73 25.11 -26.27
CA THR A 489 47.19 25.13 -26.09
C THR A 489 47.71 26.35 -25.31
N ASN A 490 47.04 27.50 -25.44
CA ASN A 490 47.51 28.78 -24.88
C ASN A 490 46.66 29.21 -23.66
N ILE A 491 46.09 28.25 -22.91
CA ILE A 491 45.26 28.56 -21.78
C ILE A 491 46.10 29.04 -20.57
N THR A 492 45.72 30.14 -19.95
CA THR A 492 46.40 30.68 -18.78
C THR A 492 45.98 30.02 -17.49
N ALA A 493 46.83 30.05 -16.45
CA ALA A 493 46.52 29.49 -15.15
C ALA A 493 45.25 30.14 -14.52
N ASP A 494 45.08 31.45 -14.67
CA ASP A 494 43.90 32.18 -14.20
C ASP A 494 42.62 31.71 -14.91
N SER A 495 42.67 31.49 -16.21
CA SER A 495 41.53 30.94 -16.97
C SER A 495 41.18 29.53 -16.54
N VAL A 496 42.18 28.66 -16.27
CA VAL A 496 41.97 27.29 -15.76
C VAL A 496 41.34 27.32 -14.39
N ASP A 497 41.81 28.19 -13.49
CA ASP A 497 41.24 28.32 -12.15
C ASP A 497 39.79 28.81 -12.18
N ARG A 498 39.46 29.74 -13.06
CA ARG A 498 38.08 30.20 -13.29
C ARG A 498 37.17 29.08 -13.83
N VAL A 499 37.64 28.31 -14.82
CA VAL A 499 36.90 27.17 -15.36
C VAL A 499 36.77 26.08 -14.31
N ALA A 500 37.82 25.77 -13.54
CA ALA A 500 37.76 24.81 -12.45
C ALA A 500 36.69 25.20 -11.40
N ASN A 501 36.69 26.45 -10.94
CA ASN A 501 35.69 26.96 -10.00
C ASN A 501 34.26 26.92 -10.59
N TRP A 502 34.11 27.22 -11.88
CA TRP A 502 32.81 27.11 -12.55
C TRP A 502 32.34 25.65 -12.65
N VAL A 503 33.26 24.70 -12.93
CA VAL A 503 32.92 23.27 -12.90
C VAL A 503 32.54 22.82 -11.49
N GLU A 504 33.33 23.22 -10.47
CA GLU A 504 33.01 22.90 -9.06
C GLU A 504 31.61 23.35 -8.65
N GLN A 505 31.07 24.43 -9.23
CA GLN A 505 29.73 24.97 -9.01
C GLN A 505 28.64 24.28 -9.85
N GLY A 506 28.95 23.18 -10.53
CA GLY A 506 28.00 22.41 -11.31
C GLY A 506 28.07 22.57 -12.80
N GLY A 507 29.10 23.25 -13.34
CA GLY A 507 29.32 23.40 -14.76
C GLY A 507 29.73 22.09 -15.44
N GLY A 508 29.33 21.91 -16.69
CA GLY A 508 29.71 20.77 -17.53
C GLY A 508 30.83 21.14 -18.50
N LEU A 509 32.01 20.56 -18.34
CA LEU A 509 33.19 20.85 -19.17
C LEU A 509 33.51 19.68 -20.10
N MET A 510 33.75 19.97 -21.35
CA MET A 510 34.29 19.03 -22.32
C MET A 510 35.72 19.46 -22.72
N ILE A 511 36.68 18.58 -22.63
CA ILE A 511 38.07 18.79 -23.08
C ILE A 511 38.32 17.82 -24.23
N VAL A 512 38.71 18.36 -25.38
CA VAL A 512 39.10 17.56 -26.55
C VAL A 512 40.59 17.78 -26.80
N LEU A 513 41.38 16.72 -26.60
CA LEU A 513 42.82 16.78 -26.80
C LEU A 513 43.16 16.63 -28.31
N GLY A 514 43.89 17.56 -28.86
CA GLY A 514 44.20 17.66 -30.27
C GLY A 514 45.69 17.71 -30.59
N PRO A 515 46.06 18.20 -31.80
CA PRO A 515 47.44 18.28 -32.29
C PRO A 515 48.26 19.45 -31.73
N GLY A 516 47.61 20.35 -30.99
CA GLY A 516 48.26 21.61 -30.58
C GLY A 516 49.48 21.44 -29.71
N PHE A 517 49.46 20.48 -28.75
CA PHE A 517 50.65 20.11 -27.99
C PHE A 517 51.56 19.18 -28.81
N LYS A 518 52.86 19.43 -28.77
CA LYS A 518 53.83 18.59 -29.49
C LYS A 518 54.22 17.34 -28.70
N THR A 519 54.32 17.47 -27.39
CA THR A 519 54.71 16.40 -26.48
C THR A 519 53.77 16.30 -25.27
N ALA A 520 53.72 15.15 -24.61
CA ALA A 520 52.98 14.97 -23.37
C ALA A 520 53.57 15.82 -22.21
N ASP A 521 54.91 15.95 -22.16
CA ASP A 521 55.57 16.77 -21.15
C ASP A 521 55.16 18.25 -21.26
N GLU A 522 55.04 18.79 -22.46
CA GLU A 522 54.54 20.14 -22.72
C GLU A 522 53.10 20.31 -22.22
N MET A 523 52.24 19.34 -22.52
CA MET A 523 50.85 19.33 -22.04
C MET A 523 50.77 19.26 -20.52
N MET A 524 51.53 18.37 -19.88
CA MET A 524 51.54 18.21 -18.43
C MET A 524 52.21 19.37 -17.68
N ALA A 525 53.08 20.12 -18.34
CA ALA A 525 53.64 21.36 -17.80
C ALA A 525 52.71 22.57 -17.96
N SER A 526 51.67 22.47 -18.80
CA SER A 526 50.69 23.54 -19.02
C SER A 526 49.66 23.59 -17.88
N PRO A 527 49.00 24.75 -17.66
CA PRO A 527 47.91 24.85 -16.67
C PRO A 527 46.74 23.88 -16.91
N LEU A 528 46.55 23.43 -18.15
CA LEU A 528 45.50 22.47 -18.53
C LEU A 528 45.59 21.18 -17.72
N ALA A 529 46.78 20.74 -17.32
CA ALA A 529 47.01 19.53 -16.56
C ALA A 529 46.12 19.42 -15.29
N LYS A 530 45.76 20.56 -14.68
CA LYS A 530 44.88 20.63 -13.51
C LYS A 530 43.44 20.10 -13.77
N LEU A 531 42.97 20.20 -15.02
CA LEU A 531 41.63 19.78 -15.43
C LEU A 531 41.58 18.35 -16.02
N LEU A 532 42.75 17.73 -16.24
CA LEU A 532 42.82 16.42 -16.87
C LEU A 532 42.50 15.30 -15.85
N PRO A 533 41.88 14.18 -16.27
CA PRO A 533 41.48 13.09 -15.39
C PRO A 533 42.66 12.20 -14.95
N GLY A 534 43.86 12.42 -15.47
CA GLY A 534 45.04 11.61 -15.20
C GLY A 534 46.27 12.19 -15.87
N LYS A 535 47.38 11.44 -15.88
CA LYS A 535 48.64 11.86 -16.50
C LYS A 535 48.65 11.44 -17.96
N VAL A 536 48.89 12.41 -18.85
CA VAL A 536 49.16 12.15 -20.26
C VAL A 536 50.63 11.76 -20.43
N LYS A 537 50.88 10.56 -21.00
CA LYS A 537 52.25 10.02 -21.12
C LYS A 537 52.89 10.22 -22.47
N ARG A 538 52.14 10.02 -23.53
CA ARG A 538 52.69 10.12 -24.90
C ARG A 538 51.59 10.28 -25.92
N LEU A 539 51.98 10.74 -27.13
CA LEU A 539 51.16 10.71 -28.31
C LEU A 539 51.44 9.42 -29.09
N THR A 540 50.51 8.49 -29.05
CA THR A 540 50.58 7.25 -29.85
C THR A 540 50.20 7.55 -31.28
N ARG A 541 51.03 7.10 -32.24
CA ARG A 541 50.85 7.26 -33.69
C ARG A 541 50.95 5.91 -34.36
N ARG A 542 49.99 5.58 -35.22
CA ARG A 542 49.95 4.35 -35.99
C ARG A 542 49.96 4.65 -37.47
N ALA A 543 50.42 3.70 -38.26
CA ALA A 543 50.39 3.83 -39.73
C ALA A 543 48.93 3.81 -40.20
N ARG A 544 48.59 4.60 -41.22
CA ARG A 544 47.25 4.58 -41.82
C ARG A 544 46.83 3.25 -42.43
N SER A 545 47.81 2.37 -42.70
CA SER A 545 47.60 1.00 -43.17
C SER A 545 47.34 -0.01 -42.05
N ASP A 546 47.43 0.38 -40.75
CA ASP A 546 47.18 -0.44 -39.60
C ASP A 546 45.75 -0.21 -39.09
N PRO A 547 44.78 -1.11 -39.36
CA PRO A 547 43.40 -0.96 -38.92
C PRO A 547 43.14 -1.48 -37.49
N SER A 548 44.21 -1.79 -36.74
CA SER A 548 44.15 -2.59 -35.53
C SER A 548 43.52 -1.87 -34.32
N THR A 549 43.44 -0.54 -34.33
CA THR A 549 42.92 0.25 -33.21
C THR A 549 41.61 0.93 -33.60
N SER A 550 40.59 0.69 -32.85
CA SER A 550 39.27 1.33 -32.92
C SER A 550 38.77 1.66 -31.50
N LEU A 551 37.57 2.17 -31.39
CA LEU A 551 36.96 2.50 -30.11
C LEU A 551 36.04 1.40 -29.67
N ILE A 552 35.86 1.23 -28.36
CA ILE A 552 34.90 0.32 -27.76
C ILE A 552 34.27 1.00 -26.53
N PRO A 553 32.96 1.00 -26.39
CA PRO A 553 32.28 1.46 -25.17
C PRO A 553 32.64 0.58 -23.97
N ALA A 554 33.20 1.19 -22.92
CA ALA A 554 33.50 0.53 -21.65
C ALA A 554 32.31 0.52 -20.71
N MET A 555 31.52 1.61 -20.63
CA MET A 555 30.33 1.75 -19.84
C MET A 555 29.08 1.87 -20.73
N LYS A 556 28.38 0.78 -20.98
CA LYS A 556 27.29 0.67 -21.97
C LYS A 556 25.98 1.34 -21.55
N THR A 557 25.74 1.49 -20.26
CA THR A 557 24.50 2.07 -19.70
C THR A 557 24.56 3.57 -19.43
N HIS A 558 25.66 4.23 -19.85
CA HIS A 558 25.86 5.65 -19.57
C HIS A 558 24.86 6.53 -20.34
N PRO A 559 24.29 7.60 -19.71
CA PRO A 559 23.30 8.47 -20.34
C PRO A 559 23.73 9.17 -21.64
N ILE A 560 25.03 9.31 -21.87
CA ILE A 560 25.60 9.90 -23.12
C ILE A 560 25.14 9.15 -24.37
N TRP A 561 24.85 7.86 -24.26
CA TRP A 561 24.40 7.02 -25.35
C TRP A 561 22.95 7.25 -25.75
N SER A 562 22.18 8.02 -24.97
CA SER A 562 20.76 8.29 -25.22
C SER A 562 20.46 9.01 -26.53
N ILE A 563 21.51 9.57 -27.18
CA ILE A 563 21.41 10.19 -28.50
C ILE A 563 21.27 9.14 -29.61
N PHE A 564 21.72 7.92 -29.36
CA PHE A 564 21.64 6.84 -30.35
C PHE A 564 20.27 6.15 -30.21
N GLU A 565 19.57 5.92 -31.33
CA GLU A 565 18.29 5.23 -31.36
C GLU A 565 18.42 3.72 -31.11
N GLN A 566 19.64 3.18 -31.29
CA GLN A 566 19.97 1.75 -31.13
C GLN A 566 20.96 1.56 -29.98
N PRO A 567 21.03 0.35 -29.39
CA PRO A 567 22.02 0.02 -28.37
C PRO A 567 23.44 0.35 -28.81
N VAL A 568 24.26 0.95 -27.95
CA VAL A 568 25.60 1.40 -28.27
C VAL A 568 26.52 0.27 -28.77
N GLU A 569 26.26 -0.96 -28.41
CA GLU A 569 26.96 -2.17 -28.85
C GLU A 569 26.69 -2.50 -30.32
N GLU A 570 25.53 -2.12 -30.85
CA GLU A 570 25.16 -2.39 -32.24
C GLU A 570 25.84 -1.40 -33.23
N ILE A 571 26.41 -0.31 -32.72
CA ILE A 571 27.17 0.62 -33.52
C ILE A 571 28.48 -0.03 -33.93
N PRO A 572 28.85 -0.06 -35.25
CA PRO A 572 30.03 -0.77 -35.71
C PRO A 572 31.31 0.02 -35.43
N TRP A 573 31.64 0.27 -34.17
CA TRP A 573 32.81 1.03 -33.73
C TRP A 573 34.11 0.54 -34.32
N PHE A 574 34.23 -0.77 -34.60
CA PHE A 574 35.38 -1.41 -35.19
C PHE A 574 35.70 -0.91 -36.63
N LYS A 575 34.75 -0.28 -37.31
CA LYS A 575 34.97 0.30 -38.65
C LYS A 575 35.74 1.63 -38.61
N TYR A 576 35.73 2.29 -37.47
CA TYR A 576 36.30 3.62 -37.31
C TYR A 576 37.69 3.53 -36.70
N THR A 577 38.71 3.32 -37.58
CA THR A 577 40.10 3.19 -37.18
C THR A 577 40.65 4.47 -36.60
N VAL A 578 41.38 4.35 -35.49
CA VAL A 578 42.10 5.44 -34.82
C VAL A 578 43.58 5.35 -35.15
N PHE A 579 44.15 6.43 -35.69
CA PHE A 579 45.54 6.53 -36.10
C PHE A 579 46.43 7.26 -35.09
N ARG A 580 45.83 8.19 -34.32
CA ARG A 580 46.54 8.99 -33.32
C ARG A 580 45.65 9.19 -32.11
N HIS A 581 46.24 9.09 -30.93
CA HIS A 581 45.57 9.39 -29.65
C HIS A 581 46.61 9.70 -28.58
N TRP A 582 46.16 10.42 -27.55
CA TRP A 582 46.92 10.60 -26.32
C TRP A 582 46.70 9.43 -25.38
N ASP A 583 47.81 8.86 -24.84
CA ASP A 583 47.74 7.85 -23.80
C ASP A 583 47.59 8.55 -22.43
N ILE A 584 46.53 8.27 -21.72
CA ILE A 584 46.22 8.81 -20.39
C ILE A 584 46.33 7.66 -19.38
N GLU A 585 47.19 7.84 -18.38
CA GLU A 585 47.39 6.83 -17.31
C GLU A 585 47.19 7.47 -15.95
N GLU A 586 47.24 6.67 -14.87
CA GLU A 586 47.13 7.16 -13.50
C GLU A 586 45.85 8.03 -13.28
N LEU A 587 44.70 7.47 -13.72
CA LEU A 587 43.42 8.17 -13.57
C LEU A 587 43.11 8.46 -12.08
N SER A 588 42.48 9.60 -11.84
CA SER A 588 42.00 9.97 -10.51
C SER A 588 40.88 9.05 -10.02
N ASP A 589 40.72 8.89 -8.70
CA ASP A 589 39.72 7.98 -8.09
C ASP A 589 38.27 8.34 -8.49
N ASN A 590 38.01 9.59 -8.85
CA ASN A 590 36.70 10.11 -9.26
C ASN A 590 36.51 10.09 -10.79
N ALA A 591 37.38 9.39 -11.54
CA ALA A 591 37.32 9.28 -12.99
C ALA A 591 36.76 7.91 -13.42
N SER A 592 35.90 7.91 -14.44
CA SER A 592 35.29 6.72 -15.04
C SER A 592 35.59 6.66 -16.53
N VAL A 593 36.00 5.51 -17.02
CA VAL A 593 36.27 5.31 -18.44
C VAL A 593 34.96 5.00 -19.17
N LEU A 594 34.55 5.84 -20.11
CA LEU A 594 33.36 5.66 -20.93
C LEU A 594 33.64 4.91 -22.24
N MET A 595 34.78 5.19 -22.85
CA MET A 595 35.29 4.48 -24.04
C MET A 595 36.77 4.17 -23.89
N GLN A 596 37.22 3.10 -24.51
CA GLN A 596 38.63 2.70 -24.54
C GLN A 596 39.07 2.31 -25.96
N PHE A 597 40.36 2.26 -26.17
CA PHE A 597 40.94 1.78 -27.43
C PHE A 597 41.06 0.24 -27.43
N THR A 598 40.69 -0.41 -28.53
CA THR A 598 40.57 -1.88 -28.60
C THR A 598 41.87 -2.66 -28.32
N ASN A 599 43.04 -2.09 -28.60
CA ASN A 599 44.32 -2.79 -28.53
C ASN A 599 45.21 -2.38 -27.35
N SER A 600 44.79 -1.53 -26.46
CA SER A 600 45.69 -0.98 -25.45
C SER A 600 45.08 -0.74 -24.08
N ASP A 601 43.79 -1.05 -23.86
CA ASP A 601 43.01 -0.73 -22.63
C ASP A 601 43.14 0.75 -22.19
N GLN A 602 43.79 1.60 -23.04
CA GLN A 602 43.94 3.02 -22.78
C GLN A 602 42.59 3.72 -22.95
N PRO A 603 42.28 4.67 -22.08
CA PRO A 603 41.02 5.39 -22.13
C PRO A 603 40.98 6.34 -23.36
N ALA A 604 39.87 6.25 -24.10
CA ALA A 604 39.60 7.14 -25.22
C ALA A 604 38.69 8.30 -24.83
N MET A 605 37.81 8.06 -23.89
CA MET A 605 36.90 9.04 -23.30
C MET A 605 36.76 8.77 -21.81
N VAL A 606 36.96 9.78 -20.99
CA VAL A 606 36.92 9.71 -19.53
C VAL A 606 35.99 10.76 -19.00
N GLU A 607 35.11 10.37 -18.07
CA GLU A 607 34.34 11.29 -17.26
C GLU A 607 34.98 11.41 -15.89
N GLN A 608 35.05 12.64 -15.37
CA GLN A 608 35.54 12.93 -14.03
C GLN A 608 34.52 13.79 -13.30
N PHE A 609 34.14 13.38 -12.09
CA PHE A 609 33.27 14.18 -11.22
C PHE A 609 34.10 15.14 -10.38
N VAL A 610 33.75 16.42 -10.41
CA VAL A 610 34.44 17.47 -9.64
C VAL A 610 33.38 18.22 -8.82
N LYS A 611 33.27 17.91 -7.53
CA LYS A 611 32.20 18.40 -6.64
C LYS A 611 30.82 18.22 -7.30
N GLN A 612 30.19 19.31 -7.73
CA GLN A 612 28.88 19.28 -8.38
C GLN A 612 28.91 19.20 -9.89
N GLY A 613 30.04 19.49 -10.51
CA GLY A 613 30.20 19.47 -11.94
C GLY A 613 30.90 18.23 -12.45
N ARG A 614 31.14 18.21 -13.75
CA ARG A 614 31.79 17.11 -14.42
C ARG A 614 32.64 17.54 -15.60
N ILE A 615 33.66 16.77 -15.86
CA ILE A 615 34.56 16.96 -16.97
C ILE A 615 34.55 15.74 -17.87
N LEU A 616 34.29 15.89 -19.15
CA LEU A 616 34.47 14.85 -20.15
C LEU A 616 35.76 15.14 -20.92
N THR A 617 36.72 14.21 -20.90
CA THR A 617 37.99 14.35 -21.64
C THR A 617 38.06 13.34 -22.78
N PHE A 618 38.25 13.83 -23.99
CA PHE A 618 38.50 13.01 -25.16
C PHE A 618 40.00 12.98 -25.46
N ALA A 619 40.55 11.78 -25.57
CA ALA A 619 41.97 11.57 -25.85
C ALA A 619 42.35 11.76 -27.33
N LEU A 620 41.40 12.17 -28.17
CA LEU A 620 41.56 12.43 -29.60
C LEU A 620 40.51 13.43 -30.08
N PRO A 621 40.77 14.20 -31.16
CA PRO A 621 39.74 15.01 -31.80
C PRO A 621 38.66 14.13 -32.44
N ASN A 622 37.41 14.43 -32.17
CA ASN A 622 36.27 13.69 -32.72
C ASN A 622 35.52 14.42 -33.85
N LEU A 623 35.94 15.65 -34.20
CA LEU A 623 35.40 16.46 -35.27
C LEU A 623 36.58 17.07 -36.10
N GLU A 624 37.49 16.25 -36.61
CA GLU A 624 38.62 16.70 -37.40
C GLU A 624 38.37 16.46 -38.90
N PRO A 625 38.39 17.50 -39.74
CA PRO A 625 38.02 17.37 -41.14
C PRO A 625 39.01 16.58 -41.98
N ALA A 626 40.27 16.55 -41.57
CA ALA A 626 41.31 15.91 -42.34
C ALA A 626 41.43 14.39 -42.12
N ARG A 627 40.65 13.78 -41.28
CA ARG A 627 40.74 12.34 -40.88
C ARG A 627 42.17 11.90 -40.51
N VAL A 628 42.91 12.80 -39.91
CA VAL A 628 44.31 12.53 -39.56
C VAL A 628 44.42 11.70 -38.31
N TRP A 629 43.49 11.89 -37.35
CA TRP A 629 43.49 11.19 -36.10
C TRP A 629 42.61 9.94 -36.10
N SER A 630 41.44 10.00 -36.71
CA SER A 630 40.57 8.85 -36.81
C SER A 630 39.67 8.92 -38.03
N LYS A 631 39.07 7.75 -38.41
CA LYS A 631 37.99 7.70 -39.39
C LYS A 631 36.65 8.11 -38.82
N LEU A 632 36.57 8.32 -37.48
CA LEU A 632 35.33 8.69 -36.79
C LEU A 632 34.94 10.14 -37.06
N SER A 633 35.93 11.00 -37.33
CA SER A 633 35.79 12.47 -37.25
C SER A 633 34.69 13.06 -38.16
N ASP A 634 34.41 12.50 -39.32
CA ASP A 634 33.39 12.97 -40.26
C ASP A 634 32.32 11.90 -40.58
N GLU A 635 32.21 10.91 -39.70
CA GLU A 635 31.19 9.92 -39.77
C GLU A 635 30.10 10.19 -38.72
N TRP A 636 28.87 9.79 -39.01
CA TRP A 636 27.72 10.07 -38.14
C TRP A 636 27.89 9.69 -36.66
N PRO A 637 28.58 8.57 -36.29
CA PRO A 637 28.70 8.26 -34.87
C PRO A 637 29.61 9.18 -34.09
N GLY A 638 30.64 9.75 -34.75
CA GLY A 638 31.52 10.77 -34.16
C GLY A 638 30.77 12.05 -33.89
N PHE A 639 29.98 12.50 -34.86
CA PHE A 639 29.10 13.65 -34.69
C PHE A 639 28.06 13.44 -33.59
N ALA A 640 27.37 12.31 -33.60
CA ALA A 640 26.37 11.97 -32.55
C ALA A 640 27.01 11.87 -31.19
N LEU A 641 28.18 11.25 -31.06
CA LEU A 641 28.92 11.16 -29.80
C LEU A 641 29.29 12.53 -29.23
N PHE A 642 29.79 13.43 -30.12
CA PHE A 642 30.14 14.79 -29.75
C PHE A 642 28.92 15.56 -29.25
N LEU A 643 27.85 15.53 -30.01
CA LEU A 643 26.62 16.23 -29.69
C LEU A 643 25.94 15.67 -28.44
N GLY A 644 25.91 14.33 -28.31
CA GLY A 644 25.43 13.66 -27.11
C GLY A 644 26.24 14.06 -25.88
N SER A 645 27.57 14.26 -26.02
CA SER A 645 28.43 14.74 -24.94
C SER A 645 28.10 16.16 -24.51
N VAL A 646 27.94 17.07 -25.47
CA VAL A 646 27.58 18.47 -25.19
C VAL A 646 26.21 18.54 -24.56
N ARG A 647 25.22 17.80 -25.07
CA ARG A 647 23.87 17.71 -24.47
C ARG A 647 23.91 17.15 -23.06
N TYR A 648 24.66 16.08 -22.87
CA TYR A 648 24.82 15.48 -21.56
C TYR A 648 25.37 16.46 -20.53
N LEU A 649 26.39 17.23 -20.92
CA LEU A 649 26.99 18.26 -20.08
C LEU A 649 26.06 19.45 -19.83
N ALA A 650 25.31 19.89 -20.85
CA ALA A 650 24.35 20.98 -20.73
C ALA A 650 23.06 20.59 -20.00
N ALA A 651 22.63 19.32 -20.12
CA ALA A 651 21.41 18.78 -19.52
C ALA A 651 21.68 18.11 -18.18
N TRP A 652 22.80 18.33 -17.58
CA TRP A 652 23.28 17.73 -16.37
C TRP A 652 22.28 17.81 -15.19
N ASN A 653 21.45 18.83 -15.13
CA ASN A 653 20.38 18.94 -14.16
C ASN A 653 19.08 18.24 -14.62
N LYS A 654 19.13 16.92 -14.89
CA LYS A 654 17.88 16.12 -14.98
C LYS A 654 17.29 15.97 -13.60
N GLN A 655 16.70 17.03 -13.10
CA GLN A 655 16.02 17.03 -11.83
C GLN A 655 14.75 16.21 -11.96
N GLN A 656 14.56 15.22 -11.08
CA GLN A 656 13.25 14.58 -10.93
C GLN A 656 12.27 15.61 -10.38
N LEU A 657 11.13 15.76 -11.04
CA LEU A 657 10.08 16.71 -10.65
C LEU A 657 8.74 16.02 -10.41
N ASN A 658 8.66 14.72 -10.67
CA ASN A 658 7.46 13.92 -10.52
C ASN A 658 7.77 12.74 -9.60
N TYR A 659 7.15 12.71 -8.44
CA TYR A 659 7.39 11.80 -7.34
C TYR A 659 6.14 11.00 -7.01
N LEU A 660 6.30 9.94 -6.26
CA LEU A 660 5.19 9.23 -5.63
C LEU A 660 4.98 9.71 -4.19
N VAL A 661 3.80 9.48 -3.65
CA VAL A 661 3.50 9.80 -2.24
C VAL A 661 4.49 9.08 -1.32
N ASP A 662 4.96 9.79 -0.30
CA ASP A 662 6.01 9.40 0.65
C ASP A 662 7.42 9.21 0.05
N GLU A 663 7.61 9.41 -1.24
CA GLU A 663 8.93 9.52 -1.83
C GLU A 663 9.52 10.90 -1.47
N PRO A 664 10.73 10.97 -0.87
CA PRO A 664 11.33 12.26 -0.57
C PRO A 664 11.64 13.03 -1.87
N ALA A 665 11.05 14.21 -2.01
CA ALA A 665 11.34 15.06 -3.14
C ALA A 665 12.59 15.89 -2.85
N VAL A 666 13.55 15.87 -3.77
CA VAL A 666 14.80 16.61 -3.68
C VAL A 666 14.90 17.57 -4.85
N LEU A 667 14.98 18.86 -4.56
CA LEU A 667 15.22 19.89 -5.56
C LEU A 667 16.60 20.48 -5.34
N GLU A 668 17.41 20.48 -6.37
CA GLU A 668 18.69 21.18 -6.36
C GLU A 668 18.49 22.69 -6.19
N ASN A 669 19.29 23.32 -5.34
CA ASN A 669 19.16 24.74 -5.02
C ASN A 669 20.50 25.45 -5.00
N ASN A 670 21.10 25.60 -6.17
CA ASN A 670 22.32 26.38 -6.33
C ASN A 670 22.10 27.84 -5.87
N ALA A 671 22.83 28.27 -4.85
CA ALA A 671 22.71 29.60 -4.24
C ALA A 671 22.95 30.76 -5.22
N LEU A 672 23.71 30.52 -6.30
CA LEU A 672 23.93 31.53 -7.34
C LEU A 672 22.71 31.75 -8.24
N GLN A 673 21.90 30.71 -8.41
CA GLN A 673 20.73 30.70 -9.30
C GLN A 673 19.42 30.84 -8.57
N PHE A 674 19.33 30.44 -7.29
CA PHE A 674 18.08 30.30 -6.57
C PHE A 674 18.12 30.96 -5.19
N PRO A 675 16.96 31.42 -4.66
CA PRO A 675 16.85 31.89 -3.28
C PRO A 675 17.13 30.76 -2.28
N GLN A 676 17.56 31.12 -1.07
CA GLN A 676 17.78 30.16 0.00
C GLN A 676 16.51 29.89 0.84
N VAL A 677 15.51 30.75 0.72
CA VAL A 677 14.27 30.68 1.50
C VAL A 677 13.08 30.67 0.56
N TYR A 678 12.18 29.74 0.79
CA TYR A 678 10.95 29.58 0.02
C TYR A 678 9.73 29.51 0.90
N LYS A 679 8.60 29.91 0.36
CA LYS A 679 7.27 29.58 0.82
C LYS A 679 6.80 28.36 0.00
N LEU A 680 6.63 27.22 0.66
CA LEU A 680 6.03 26.02 0.08
C LEU A 680 4.51 26.09 0.25
N VAL A 681 3.77 25.88 -0.82
CA VAL A 681 2.32 25.67 -0.80
C VAL A 681 2.05 24.22 -1.21
N ASN A 682 1.44 23.43 -0.32
CA ASN A 682 1.08 22.05 -0.58
C ASN A 682 -0.27 21.93 -1.34
N PRO A 683 -0.65 20.74 -1.81
CA PRO A 683 -1.88 20.53 -2.59
C PRO A 683 -3.18 20.86 -1.84
N ILE A 684 -3.18 20.84 -0.50
CA ILE A 684 -4.35 21.21 0.33
C ILE A 684 -4.37 22.69 0.72
N GLY A 685 -3.43 23.49 0.17
CA GLY A 685 -3.40 24.95 0.39
C GLY A 685 -2.73 25.41 1.67
N GLU A 686 -2.11 24.52 2.43
CA GLU A 686 -1.28 24.90 3.58
C GLU A 686 0.05 25.47 3.10
N ASP A 687 0.52 26.51 3.78
CA ASP A 687 1.82 27.11 3.50
C ASP A 687 2.83 26.89 4.63
N THR A 688 4.07 26.63 4.23
CA THR A 688 5.18 26.38 5.15
C THR A 688 6.43 27.08 4.62
N ARG A 689 7.20 27.71 5.53
CA ARG A 689 8.51 28.25 5.18
C ARG A 689 9.54 27.12 5.15
N VAL A 690 10.29 27.03 4.05
CA VAL A 690 11.35 26.04 3.85
C VAL A 690 12.65 26.78 3.54
N GLU A 691 13.72 26.32 4.17
CA GLU A 691 15.08 26.85 3.95
C GLU A 691 15.92 25.78 3.28
N SER A 692 16.77 26.19 2.35
CA SER A 692 17.71 25.28 1.68
C SER A 692 18.78 24.83 2.65
N SER A 693 19.02 23.53 2.73
CA SER A 693 20.18 22.97 3.40
C SER A 693 21.31 22.81 2.38
N GLU A 694 22.33 23.64 2.50
CA GLU A 694 23.48 23.71 1.59
C GLU A 694 23.07 24.01 0.14
N GLU A 695 22.88 23.01 -0.72
CA GLU A 695 22.62 23.17 -2.15
C GLU A 695 21.38 22.40 -2.61
N SER A 696 20.59 21.93 -1.67
CA SER A 696 19.36 21.20 -1.95
C SER A 696 18.19 21.57 -1.04
N LEU A 697 16.99 21.40 -1.55
CA LEU A 697 15.74 21.45 -0.81
C LEU A 697 15.21 20.03 -0.71
N VAL A 698 15.11 19.50 0.51
CA VAL A 698 14.62 18.14 0.75
C VAL A 698 13.24 18.20 1.40
N PHE A 699 12.27 17.56 0.77
CA PHE A 699 10.89 17.46 1.24
C PHE A 699 10.60 16.02 1.63
N SER A 700 10.72 15.70 2.90
CA SER A 700 10.51 14.33 3.42
C SER A 700 9.03 13.95 3.61
N PHE A 701 8.11 14.92 3.53
CA PHE A 701 6.69 14.72 3.82
C PHE A 701 5.80 15.04 2.62
N THR A 702 5.82 14.16 1.63
CA THR A 702 5.02 14.28 0.39
C THR A 702 3.70 13.48 0.50
N ARG A 703 2.93 13.70 1.56
CA ARG A 703 1.75 12.86 1.89
C ARG A 703 0.54 13.05 0.99
N TYR A 704 0.41 14.22 0.37
CA TYR A 704 -0.77 14.57 -0.41
C TYR A 704 -0.44 14.50 -1.90
N PRO A 705 -1.22 13.76 -2.70
CA PRO A 705 -1.07 13.82 -4.15
C PRO A 705 -1.49 15.21 -4.65
N GLY A 706 -0.73 15.72 -5.62
CA GLY A 706 -0.97 17.04 -6.19
C GLY A 706 0.30 17.79 -6.52
N GLN A 707 0.16 19.08 -6.77
CA GLN A 707 1.25 19.97 -7.14
C GLN A 707 1.75 20.76 -5.92
N TYR A 708 3.03 20.63 -5.64
CA TYR A 708 3.74 21.38 -4.61
C TYR A 708 4.41 22.59 -5.27
N ARG A 709 4.18 23.79 -4.75
CA ARG A 709 4.65 25.06 -5.32
C ARG A 709 5.56 25.76 -4.34
N LEU A 710 6.72 26.18 -4.82
CA LEU A 710 7.70 26.96 -4.06
C LEU A 710 7.79 28.36 -4.65
N GLN A 711 7.62 29.35 -3.79
CA GLN A 711 7.77 30.75 -4.13
C GLN A 711 8.92 31.34 -3.33
N GLY A 712 9.94 31.84 -4.03
CA GLY A 712 11.09 32.50 -3.44
C GLY A 712 11.26 33.91 -4.01
N LEU A 713 12.00 34.77 -3.34
CA LEU A 713 12.29 36.12 -3.80
C LEU A 713 13.77 36.31 -4.02
N ARG A 714 14.14 36.83 -5.18
CA ARG A 714 15.50 37.26 -5.52
C ARG A 714 15.51 38.77 -5.82
N PRO A 715 16.69 39.42 -5.81
CA PRO A 715 16.81 40.82 -6.24
C PRO A 715 16.30 41.06 -7.66
N GLN A 716 16.38 40.02 -8.52
CA GLN A 716 15.95 40.09 -9.92
C GLN A 716 14.44 39.83 -10.11
N GLY A 717 13.73 39.41 -9.04
CA GLY A 717 12.30 39.13 -9.08
C GLY A 717 11.89 37.83 -8.39
N PRO A 718 10.61 37.49 -8.40
CA PRO A 718 10.09 36.27 -7.79
C PRO A 718 10.53 35.05 -8.59
N VAL A 719 10.91 33.99 -7.88
CA VAL A 719 11.21 32.67 -8.45
C VAL A 719 10.11 31.71 -8.05
N VAL A 720 9.51 31.06 -9.02
CA VAL A 720 8.51 30.00 -8.81
C VAL A 720 9.11 28.68 -9.26
N ARG A 721 9.10 27.69 -8.35
CA ARG A 721 9.52 26.30 -8.62
C ARG A 721 8.44 25.37 -8.12
N GLY A 722 8.59 24.07 -8.39
CA GLY A 722 7.66 23.08 -7.87
C GLY A 722 7.93 21.68 -8.38
N PHE A 723 7.15 20.76 -7.84
CA PHE A 723 7.15 19.35 -8.21
C PHE A 723 5.74 18.79 -8.07
N SER A 724 5.50 17.63 -8.66
CA SER A 724 4.23 16.91 -8.56
C SER A 724 4.42 15.62 -7.77
N VAL A 725 3.40 15.25 -7.02
CA VAL A 725 3.33 14.01 -6.26
C VAL A 725 2.08 13.25 -6.69
N ASN A 726 2.23 11.97 -6.99
CA ASN A 726 1.15 11.12 -7.46
C ASN A 726 0.98 9.89 -6.56
N VAL A 727 -0.20 9.31 -6.54
CA VAL A 727 -0.43 8.04 -5.84
C VAL A 727 0.24 6.89 -6.57
N ASN A 728 0.70 5.90 -5.83
CA ASN A 728 1.19 4.68 -6.43
C ASN A 728 -0.02 3.83 -6.87
N ARG A 729 -0.01 3.32 -8.11
CA ARG A 729 -1.04 2.42 -8.65
C ARG A 729 -1.34 1.25 -7.72
N GLN A 730 -0.31 0.70 -7.08
CA GLN A 730 -0.48 -0.42 -6.16
C GLN A 730 -1.25 -0.04 -4.89
N ASP A 731 -1.27 1.23 -4.49
CA ASP A 731 -1.93 1.70 -3.27
C ASP A 731 -3.42 2.02 -3.48
N VAL A 732 -3.85 2.13 -4.73
CA VAL A 732 -5.25 2.38 -5.13
C VAL A 732 -5.95 1.12 -5.66
N SER A 733 -5.32 -0.05 -5.58
CA SER A 733 -5.92 -1.30 -6.02
C SER A 733 -7.17 -1.63 -5.18
N LEU A 734 -8.29 -1.86 -5.86
CA LEU A 734 -9.55 -2.28 -5.24
C LEU A 734 -9.68 -3.80 -5.10
N GLU A 735 -8.61 -4.53 -5.40
CA GLU A 735 -8.56 -5.98 -5.25
C GLU A 735 -8.72 -6.38 -3.78
N ARG A 736 -9.68 -7.27 -3.54
CA ARG A 736 -10.02 -7.70 -2.19
C ARG A 736 -9.09 -8.82 -1.73
N LEU A 737 -8.74 -8.80 -0.45
CA LEU A 737 -7.98 -9.86 0.22
C LEU A 737 -8.70 -11.20 0.15
N ILE A 738 -7.94 -12.24 -0.10
CA ILE A 738 -8.41 -13.62 -0.02
C ILE A 738 -8.38 -14.05 1.46
N PRO A 739 -9.43 -14.71 1.99
CA PRO A 739 -9.47 -15.15 3.40
C PRO A 739 -8.24 -15.92 3.85
N ALA A 740 -7.64 -16.73 2.98
CA ALA A 740 -6.42 -17.48 3.30
C ALA A 740 -5.21 -16.59 3.63
N MET A 741 -5.14 -15.38 3.06
CA MET A 741 -4.08 -14.41 3.39
C MET A 741 -4.27 -13.82 4.78
N LEU A 742 -5.52 -13.54 5.17
CA LEU A 742 -5.86 -13.10 6.52
C LEU A 742 -5.56 -14.18 7.56
N ASP A 743 -5.93 -15.43 7.28
CA ASP A 743 -5.65 -16.58 8.16
C ASP A 743 -4.13 -16.76 8.38
N LYS A 744 -3.33 -16.54 7.34
CA LYS A 744 -1.87 -16.61 7.43
C LYS A 744 -1.29 -15.46 8.24
N ALA A 745 -1.82 -14.26 8.07
CA ALA A 745 -1.33 -13.05 8.72
C ALA A 745 -1.73 -12.92 10.18
N LEU A 746 -2.98 -13.23 10.49
CA LEU A 746 -3.59 -12.98 11.80
C LEU A 746 -3.70 -14.24 12.65
N GLY A 747 -3.56 -15.41 12.03
CA GLY A 747 -3.82 -16.71 12.65
C GLY A 747 -5.28 -17.16 12.51
N LYS A 748 -5.46 -18.40 12.11
CA LYS A 748 -6.80 -18.98 11.96
C LYS A 748 -7.54 -18.99 13.31
N ASP A 749 -8.77 -18.54 13.31
CA ASP A 749 -9.67 -18.44 14.49
C ASP A 749 -9.23 -17.42 15.56
N LEU A 750 -8.19 -16.59 15.31
CA LEU A 750 -7.73 -15.55 16.24
C LEU A 750 -8.37 -14.17 15.98
N TYR A 751 -9.12 -14.02 14.89
CA TYR A 751 -9.84 -12.80 14.55
C TYR A 751 -11.28 -13.11 14.16
N ARG A 752 -12.11 -12.07 14.15
CA ARG A 752 -13.49 -12.13 13.67
C ARG A 752 -13.73 -11.05 12.64
N ILE A 753 -14.55 -11.31 11.64
CA ILE A 753 -15.00 -10.32 10.66
C ILE A 753 -16.48 -10.08 10.89
N ALA A 754 -16.88 -8.81 10.85
CA ALA A 754 -18.28 -8.40 10.87
C ALA A 754 -18.48 -7.23 9.90
N LYS A 755 -19.63 -7.13 9.28
CA LYS A 755 -19.96 -6.08 8.32
C LYS A 755 -21.05 -5.16 8.84
N GLU A 756 -22.13 -5.72 9.36
CA GLU A 756 -23.27 -4.97 9.84
C GLU A 756 -23.19 -4.72 11.36
N ARG A 757 -23.87 -3.66 11.83
CA ARG A 757 -23.91 -3.31 13.26
C ARG A 757 -24.42 -4.45 14.14
N ASP A 758 -25.40 -5.20 13.66
CA ASP A 758 -26.00 -6.34 14.38
C ASP A 758 -25.00 -7.51 14.48
N GLU A 759 -24.21 -7.76 13.44
CA GLU A 759 -23.14 -8.75 13.46
C GLU A 759 -22.02 -8.34 14.44
N VAL A 760 -21.62 -7.06 14.41
CA VAL A 760 -20.67 -6.52 15.37
C VAL A 760 -21.20 -6.66 16.78
N GLN A 761 -22.47 -6.30 17.03
CA GLN A 761 -23.10 -6.41 18.35
C GLN A 761 -23.20 -7.87 18.82
N SER A 762 -23.55 -8.81 17.95
CA SER A 762 -23.61 -10.24 18.30
C SER A 762 -22.21 -10.78 18.59
N SER A 763 -21.19 -10.44 17.78
CA SER A 763 -19.81 -10.86 18.03
C SER A 763 -19.23 -10.28 19.31
N LEU A 764 -19.56 -9.03 19.63
CA LEU A 764 -19.25 -8.39 20.91
C LEU A 764 -19.99 -9.06 22.05
N GLY A 765 -21.28 -9.38 21.86
CA GLY A 765 -22.12 -10.10 22.83
C GLY A 765 -21.54 -11.48 23.13
N GLU A 766 -21.19 -12.27 22.13
CA GLU A 766 -20.54 -13.56 22.30
C GLU A 766 -19.17 -13.43 22.98
N GLY A 767 -18.37 -12.46 22.55
CA GLY A 767 -17.08 -12.16 23.17
C GLY A 767 -17.20 -11.63 24.60
N ARG A 768 -18.22 -10.81 24.89
CA ARG A 768 -18.42 -10.17 26.20
C ARG A 768 -19.18 -11.03 27.18
N TYR A 769 -20.19 -11.78 26.75
CA TYR A 769 -21.13 -12.49 27.63
C TYR A 769 -21.08 -14.01 27.45
N GLY A 770 -20.32 -14.55 26.52
CA GLY A 770 -20.24 -15.95 26.18
C GLY A 770 -21.44 -16.43 25.34
N ARG A 771 -21.41 -17.71 24.98
CA ARG A 771 -22.41 -18.32 24.08
C ARG A 771 -23.69 -18.61 24.85
N ASP A 772 -24.86 -18.24 24.31
CA ASP A 772 -26.16 -18.52 24.87
C ASP A 772 -26.54 -19.99 24.62
N LEU A 773 -26.85 -20.72 25.72
CA LEU A 773 -27.26 -22.11 25.65
C LEU A 773 -28.80 -22.29 25.64
N SER A 774 -29.55 -21.18 25.74
CA SER A 774 -31.03 -21.25 25.84
C SER A 774 -31.69 -21.98 24.68
N PRO A 775 -31.33 -21.75 23.37
CA PRO A 775 -31.97 -22.45 22.26
C PRO A 775 -31.76 -23.95 22.32
N PHE A 776 -30.56 -24.38 22.74
CA PHE A 776 -30.22 -25.78 22.88
C PHE A 776 -31.00 -26.43 24.04
N LEU A 777 -31.07 -25.77 25.19
CA LEU A 777 -31.83 -26.25 26.34
C LEU A 777 -33.33 -26.35 26.04
N LEU A 778 -33.89 -25.39 25.27
CA LEU A 778 -35.29 -25.46 24.82
C LEU A 778 -35.52 -26.66 23.87
N MET A 779 -34.55 -26.96 22.99
CA MET A 779 -34.65 -28.14 22.12
C MET A 779 -34.65 -29.45 22.95
N VAL A 780 -33.77 -29.53 23.97
CA VAL A 780 -33.75 -30.67 24.92
C VAL A 780 -35.05 -30.76 25.68
N PHE A 781 -35.60 -29.62 26.12
CA PHE A 781 -36.91 -29.55 26.82
C PHE A 781 -38.05 -30.11 25.95
N VAL A 782 -38.15 -29.71 24.67
CA VAL A 782 -39.15 -30.22 23.73
C VAL A 782 -39.02 -31.75 23.56
N MET A 783 -37.78 -32.26 23.39
CA MET A 783 -37.55 -33.69 23.29
C MET A 783 -37.96 -34.44 24.57
N MET A 784 -37.68 -33.88 25.74
CA MET A 784 -38.08 -34.45 27.01
C MET A 784 -39.60 -34.45 27.21
N ILE A 785 -40.33 -33.41 26.78
CA ILE A 785 -41.80 -33.41 26.77
C ILE A 785 -42.34 -34.56 25.91
N MET A 786 -41.80 -34.73 24.71
CA MET A 786 -42.20 -35.85 23.84
C MET A 786 -41.97 -37.21 24.49
N ALA A 787 -40.85 -37.37 25.18
CA ALA A 787 -40.55 -38.59 25.93
C ALA A 787 -41.52 -38.81 27.10
N GLU A 788 -41.82 -37.77 27.89
CA GLU A 788 -42.78 -37.82 28.99
C GLU A 788 -44.15 -38.17 28.48
N GLN A 789 -44.64 -37.53 27.45
CA GLN A 789 -45.94 -37.78 26.83
C GLN A 789 -46.06 -39.24 26.35
N THR A 790 -45.05 -39.76 25.69
CA THR A 790 -45.05 -41.17 25.21
C THR A 790 -45.00 -42.17 26.35
N MET A 791 -44.27 -41.91 27.42
CA MET A 791 -44.21 -42.72 28.60
C MET A 791 -45.54 -42.67 29.39
N SER A 792 -46.08 -41.46 29.59
CA SER A 792 -47.32 -41.23 30.30
C SER A 792 -48.54 -41.91 29.62
N SER A 793 -48.64 -41.66 28.28
CA SER A 793 -49.73 -42.28 27.49
C SER A 793 -49.68 -43.82 27.54
N ARG A 794 -48.50 -44.40 27.52
CA ARG A 794 -48.28 -45.84 27.63
C ARG A 794 -48.60 -46.36 29.00
N PHE A 795 -48.25 -45.64 30.02
CA PHE A 795 -48.55 -46.04 31.40
C PHE A 795 -50.04 -46.11 31.63
N TYR A 796 -50.85 -45.14 31.18
CA TYR A 796 -52.29 -45.11 31.33
C TYR A 796 -53.03 -46.08 30.39
N ALA A 797 -52.49 -46.35 29.18
CA ALA A 797 -53.02 -47.34 28.27
C ALA A 797 -52.92 -48.78 28.81
N SER A 798 -51.80 -49.10 29.50
CA SER A 798 -51.62 -50.42 30.12
C SER A 798 -52.56 -50.62 31.35
N SER A 799 -52.90 -49.54 32.07
CA SER A 799 -53.82 -49.60 33.21
C SER A 799 -55.29 -49.81 32.78
N ARG A 800 -55.67 -49.36 31.58
CA ARG A 800 -57.02 -49.67 31.03
C ARG A 800 -57.15 -51.08 30.56
N LYS A 801 -56.12 -51.75 30.05
CA LYS A 801 -56.15 -53.17 29.63
C LYS A 801 -56.17 -54.14 30.81
N THR A 802 -55.76 -53.78 31.99
CA THR A 802 -55.83 -54.60 33.22
C THR A 802 -57.08 -54.39 34.00
N ALA A 803 -57.90 -53.36 33.69
CA ALA A 803 -59.15 -53.03 34.33
C ALA A 803 -60.40 -53.50 33.55
N ALA A 804 -60.19 -53.99 32.31
CA ALA A 804 -61.16 -54.72 31.48
C ALA A 804 -60.89 -56.26 31.58
#